data_160916f2df6019c08c59c74de7b41e54
#
_entry.id   160916f2df6019c08c59c74de7b41e54
#
_cell.length_a   1.000
_cell.length_b   1.000
_cell.length_c   1.000
_cell.angle_alpha   90.00
_cell.angle_beta   90.00
_cell.angle_gamma   90.00
#
_symmetry.space_group_name_H-M   'P 1'
#
loop_
_entity.id
_entity.type
_entity.pdbx_description
1 polymer ?
#
loop_
_entity_poly.entity_id
_entity_poly.type
_entity_poly.pdbx_seq_one_letter_code
_entity_poly.pdbx_strand_id
1 'polypeptide(L)'
;MPRRLILAVTLAGGLGACAGSHPTSSPAPAQPASASSKAAPEPNSAPAESAPPPPDKARVAPAEVAFARGWMPLASTGVDGFRRAHPNADGRGVLIAILDTGIDPSVPGLTTTTTGERKILDLRDFSGEASVALSRVTPHGDTVEVAGRRLGGFSRVVALNAAGPYYGGFLAEIPLGDPPAADLNGDGSVADTLPVVVTKASDGWVLFVDTDGDGSLANEKPVHDFLQAYETFGWSPRGRPAPVAAAANFTETSGAPTLSIFVDTGNHGTFVSGIAAAHDLYGVSGFDGVAPGAQLIGLKIANNAQGGISVTGSMLRAMDYAIRFAERRRLPLVMNMSFGVGNELEGAARIDSIVDSVLAAHPDVVFAVSAGNDGPGLSTMGFPGSAMRVLTAGATLPGAFLRRGTGPAPADQIASFSARGGELAKPDVIAPGFAYSSVPRYDAGGEVKQGTSFSSPHMAGIAALLKSALLQAGITADARTIKQALMVTARPQGSLPFIDEGAGLPEVESAWRWLEGRHTAPEVAVHAVGHGDDAAFRRRGLESPGDTVQAFEISRAGAAAPTTYTLRSDAPWLVGPRTATITGARGTVTLHYRAIALKAPGVYTGVVSGWTADTALGPAFRLLNTVVVPHAIRSATLLSDARLEPGGTRRAFFAADTGRPFVVRVSTESPLQGAFAALYEPGG
;
A
#
# COMPACT_ATOMS: atom_id res chain seq x y z
N MET A 1 35.70 -16.95 -13.72
CA MET A 1 36.04 -15.71 -13.00
C MET A 1 35.27 -15.71 -11.69
N PRO A 2 35.88 -15.46 -10.54
CA PRO A 2 35.14 -15.46 -9.28
C PRO A 2 34.11 -14.33 -9.30
N ARG A 3 32.85 -14.66 -9.00
CA ARG A 3 31.79 -13.68 -8.80
C ARG A 3 32.13 -12.84 -7.55
N ARG A 4 32.42 -11.56 -7.72
CA ARG A 4 32.59 -10.61 -6.64
C ARG A 4 31.21 -10.08 -6.25
N LEU A 5 30.86 -10.24 -4.97
CA LEU A 5 29.63 -9.68 -4.39
C LEU A 5 29.86 -8.20 -4.14
N ILE A 6 28.92 -7.34 -4.55
CA ILE A 6 28.93 -5.91 -4.18
C ILE A 6 27.94 -5.75 -3.04
N LEU A 7 28.41 -5.33 -1.87
CA LEU A 7 27.58 -5.07 -0.70
C LEU A 7 27.40 -3.57 -0.50
N ALA A 8 26.18 -3.16 -0.20
CA ALA A 8 25.87 -1.78 0.19
C ALA A 8 25.70 -1.71 1.71
N VAL A 9 26.34 -0.75 2.35
CA VAL A 9 26.08 -0.38 3.75
C VAL A 9 25.45 0.98 3.76
N THR A 10 24.27 1.06 4.35
CA THR A 10 23.58 2.31 4.52
C THR A 10 23.49 2.69 5.98
N LEU A 11 23.93 3.89 6.33
CA LEU A 11 23.83 4.45 7.68
C LEU A 11 22.70 5.49 7.69
N ALA A 12 21.74 5.34 8.59
CA ALA A 12 20.66 6.30 8.82
C ALA A 12 20.68 6.77 10.28
N GLY A 13 20.62 8.08 10.49
CA GLY A 13 20.52 8.68 11.82
C GLY A 13 19.05 8.72 12.25
N GLY A 14 18.67 8.00 13.29
CA GLY A 14 17.32 7.94 13.83
C GLY A 14 17.17 8.71 15.13
N LEU A 15 16.08 9.43 15.29
CA LEU A 15 15.56 9.83 16.59
C LEU A 15 14.91 8.58 17.20
N GLY A 16 15.39 8.18 18.40
CA GLY A 16 14.89 6.99 19.08
C GLY A 16 13.38 7.04 19.32
N ALA A 17 12.65 6.34 18.48
CA ALA A 17 11.32 5.87 18.77
C ALA A 17 11.42 4.34 18.73
N CYS A 18 10.88 3.69 19.76
CA CYS A 18 10.91 2.24 19.90
C CYS A 18 10.36 1.57 18.66
N ALA A 19 11.23 1.04 17.82
CA ALA A 19 10.86 0.17 16.73
C ALA A 19 11.03 -1.27 17.23
N GLY A 20 9.95 -2.01 17.23
CA GLY A 20 9.98 -3.45 17.42
C GLY A 20 10.80 -4.09 16.30
N SER A 21 11.87 -4.76 16.69
CA SER A 21 12.70 -5.53 15.77
C SER A 21 12.00 -6.79 15.33
N HIS A 22 11.72 -6.94 14.06
CA HIS A 22 11.37 -8.24 13.49
C HIS A 22 12.65 -8.99 13.08
N PRO A 23 12.91 -10.18 13.59
CA PRO A 23 13.90 -11.06 13.01
C PRO A 23 13.28 -11.82 11.84
N THR A 24 13.78 -11.60 10.63
CA THR A 24 13.53 -12.49 9.50
C THR A 24 14.25 -13.81 9.75
N SER A 25 13.52 -14.86 10.11
CA SER A 25 14.02 -16.22 10.12
C SER A 25 13.71 -16.90 8.78
N SER A 26 14.76 -17.21 8.03
CA SER A 26 14.69 -18.15 6.91
C SER A 26 14.32 -19.56 7.41
N PRO A 27 13.52 -20.33 6.70
CA PRO A 27 13.19 -21.71 7.09
C PRO A 27 14.38 -22.64 6.87
N ALA A 28 14.76 -23.35 7.94
CA ALA A 28 15.71 -24.45 7.88
C ALA A 28 15.04 -25.72 7.30
N PRO A 29 15.81 -26.61 6.63
CA PRO A 29 15.23 -27.81 6.00
C PRO A 29 14.78 -28.86 7.03
N ALA A 30 13.66 -29.51 6.74
CA ALA A 30 13.06 -30.56 7.54
C ALA A 30 13.97 -31.77 7.72
N GLN A 31 14.09 -32.23 8.97
CA GLN A 31 14.63 -33.57 9.31
C GLN A 31 13.49 -34.52 9.67
N PRO A 32 13.66 -35.84 9.44
CA PRO A 32 12.58 -36.81 9.52
C PRO A 32 12.21 -37.21 10.95
N ALA A 33 10.96 -37.53 11.12
CA ALA A 33 10.33 -37.96 12.36
C ALA A 33 10.93 -39.25 12.96
N SER A 34 11.17 -39.24 14.26
CA SER A 34 11.40 -40.45 15.05
C SER A 34 10.30 -40.62 16.12
N ALA A 35 9.99 -41.90 16.38
CA ALA A 35 8.81 -42.41 16.98
C ALA A 35 8.58 -42.12 18.47
N SER A 36 7.32 -42.05 18.80
CA SER A 36 6.55 -42.32 20.03
C SER A 36 7.27 -42.70 21.32
N SER A 37 6.94 -41.99 22.40
CA SER A 37 6.83 -42.57 23.73
C SER A 37 5.52 -42.08 24.40
N LYS A 38 4.75 -43.07 24.95
CA LYS A 38 3.53 -42.87 25.69
C LYS A 38 3.82 -42.12 26.99
N ALA A 39 3.09 -41.03 27.25
CA ALA A 39 2.99 -40.40 28.56
C ALA A 39 1.68 -40.86 29.27
N ALA A 40 1.78 -41.04 30.57
CA ALA A 40 0.72 -41.45 31.47
C ALA A 40 -0.24 -40.25 31.77
N PRO A 41 -1.50 -40.52 32.23
CA PRO A 41 -2.49 -39.47 32.46
C PRO A 41 -2.19 -38.66 33.72
N GLU A 42 -2.24 -37.33 33.59
CA GLU A 42 -2.22 -36.39 34.72
C GLU A 42 -3.60 -36.25 35.39
N PRO A 43 -3.67 -35.92 36.70
CA PRO A 43 -4.91 -35.84 37.42
C PRO A 43 -5.69 -34.55 37.18
N ASN A 44 -7.02 -34.67 37.21
CA ASN A 44 -8.02 -33.60 37.15
C ASN A 44 -7.60 -32.30 37.84
N SER A 45 -7.42 -31.23 37.04
CA SER A 45 -7.39 -29.87 37.56
C SER A 45 -8.80 -29.27 37.54
N ALA A 46 -9.15 -28.58 38.62
CA ALA A 46 -10.40 -27.86 38.82
C ALA A 46 -10.61 -26.81 37.69
N PRO A 47 -11.86 -26.42 37.41
CA PRO A 47 -12.13 -25.44 36.35
C PRO A 47 -11.44 -24.12 36.68
N ALA A 48 -10.59 -23.66 35.78
CA ALA A 48 -9.92 -22.37 35.87
C ALA A 48 -10.97 -21.25 35.87
N GLU A 49 -10.91 -20.41 36.90
CA GLU A 49 -11.68 -19.18 37.00
C GLU A 49 -11.38 -18.33 35.76
N SER A 50 -12.41 -17.97 34.99
CA SER A 50 -12.26 -17.23 33.72
C SER A 50 -11.50 -15.94 33.98
N ALA A 51 -10.37 -15.75 33.31
CA ALA A 51 -9.63 -14.50 33.36
C ALA A 51 -10.57 -13.32 33.00
N PRO A 52 -10.44 -12.16 33.67
CA PRO A 52 -11.22 -10.98 33.31
C PRO A 52 -10.88 -10.59 31.84
N PRO A 53 -11.87 -10.02 31.12
CA PRO A 53 -11.62 -9.57 29.75
C PRO A 53 -10.42 -8.63 29.74
N PRO A 54 -9.58 -8.68 28.68
CA PRO A 54 -8.51 -7.70 28.54
C PRO A 54 -9.14 -6.30 28.62
N PRO A 55 -8.51 -5.37 29.36
CA PRO A 55 -9.01 -4.00 29.42
C PRO A 55 -9.09 -3.46 27.98
N ASP A 56 -10.15 -2.68 27.68
CA ASP A 56 -10.23 -1.91 26.43
C ASP A 56 -8.89 -1.21 26.24
N LYS A 57 -8.16 -1.59 25.17
CA LYS A 57 -6.86 -0.97 24.89
C LYS A 57 -7.08 0.53 24.75
N ALA A 58 -6.39 1.32 25.55
CA ALA A 58 -6.46 2.77 25.45
C ALA A 58 -5.83 3.20 24.12
N ARG A 59 -6.43 4.20 23.45
CA ARG A 59 -5.85 4.81 22.25
C ARG A 59 -4.45 5.33 22.56
N VAL A 60 -3.56 5.30 21.58
CA VAL A 60 -2.19 5.81 21.70
C VAL A 60 -2.16 7.30 22.07
N ALA A 61 -3.16 8.07 21.61
CA ALA A 61 -3.46 9.44 22.03
C ALA A 61 -4.94 9.72 21.79
N PRO A 62 -5.56 10.66 22.55
CA PRO A 62 -6.89 11.17 22.22
C PRO A 62 -6.91 11.75 20.80
N ALA A 63 -8.01 11.53 20.09
CA ALA A 63 -8.16 11.97 18.70
C ALA A 63 -8.05 13.51 18.56
N GLU A 64 -8.56 14.27 19.55
CA GLU A 64 -8.46 15.71 19.60
C GLU A 64 -7.00 16.19 19.71
N VAL A 65 -6.16 15.45 20.45
CA VAL A 65 -4.72 15.72 20.55
C VAL A 65 -4.03 15.44 19.22
N ALA A 66 -4.34 14.32 18.58
CA ALA A 66 -3.80 13.97 17.27
C ALA A 66 -4.19 14.99 16.20
N PHE A 67 -5.45 15.44 16.21
CA PHE A 67 -5.95 16.51 15.35
C PHE A 67 -5.20 17.83 15.58
N ALA A 68 -5.12 18.29 16.82
CA ALA A 68 -4.43 19.52 17.16
C ALA A 68 -2.92 19.49 16.82
N ARG A 69 -2.31 18.31 16.82
CA ARG A 69 -0.92 18.10 16.41
C ARG A 69 -0.72 17.98 14.91
N GLY A 70 -1.80 17.82 14.13
CA GLY A 70 -1.73 17.60 12.69
C GLY A 70 -1.16 16.23 12.33
N TRP A 71 -1.47 15.20 13.11
CA TRP A 71 -0.99 13.82 12.86
C TRP A 71 -1.73 13.09 11.73
N MET A 72 -2.77 13.69 11.15
CA MET A 72 -3.16 13.48 9.77
C MET A 72 -2.51 14.60 8.94
N PRO A 73 -1.36 14.36 8.28
CA PRO A 73 -0.45 15.41 7.82
C PRO A 73 -0.87 16.05 6.49
N LEU A 74 -2.08 16.56 6.42
CA LEU A 74 -2.67 17.18 5.22
C LEU A 74 -1.89 18.41 4.74
N ALA A 75 -1.29 19.14 5.69
CA ALA A 75 -0.52 20.34 5.39
C ALA A 75 0.77 20.07 4.58
N SER A 76 1.34 18.87 4.69
CA SER A 76 2.56 18.48 3.97
C SER A 76 2.43 18.64 2.45
N THR A 77 1.25 18.35 1.93
CA THR A 77 0.91 18.38 0.49
C THR A 77 -0.07 19.49 0.12
N GLY A 78 -0.39 20.38 1.06
CA GLY A 78 -1.32 21.50 0.86
C GLY A 78 -2.80 21.11 0.73
N VAL A 79 -3.18 19.89 1.11
CA VAL A 79 -4.56 19.38 1.05
C VAL A 79 -5.53 20.25 1.84
N ASP A 80 -5.15 20.66 3.06
CA ASP A 80 -5.98 21.51 3.91
C ASP A 80 -6.22 22.91 3.30
N GLY A 81 -5.21 23.46 2.63
CA GLY A 81 -5.32 24.70 1.87
C GLY A 81 -6.25 24.57 0.66
N PHE A 82 -6.04 23.52 -0.13
CA PHE A 82 -6.88 23.22 -1.29
C PHE A 82 -8.35 23.02 -0.91
N ARG A 83 -8.63 22.23 0.10
CA ARG A 83 -10.02 22.00 0.56
C ARG A 83 -10.70 23.26 1.06
N ARG A 84 -9.96 24.18 1.70
CA ARG A 84 -10.52 25.50 2.08
C ARG A 84 -10.81 26.38 0.86
N ALA A 85 -9.96 26.34 -0.16
CA ALA A 85 -10.15 27.11 -1.39
C ALA A 85 -11.25 26.51 -2.29
N HIS A 86 -11.38 25.19 -2.29
CA HIS A 86 -12.30 24.42 -3.15
C HIS A 86 -13.17 23.46 -2.31
N PRO A 87 -14.09 23.97 -1.46
CA PRO A 87 -14.78 23.17 -0.45
C PRO A 87 -15.70 22.09 -1.05
N ASN A 88 -16.07 22.20 -2.31
CA ASN A 88 -16.83 21.19 -3.03
C ASN A 88 -15.94 20.13 -3.71
N ALA A 89 -14.66 20.40 -3.91
CA ALA A 89 -13.69 19.46 -4.48
C ALA A 89 -13.04 18.60 -3.40
N ASP A 90 -13.83 18.00 -2.53
CA ASP A 90 -13.43 17.21 -1.37
C ASP A 90 -13.39 15.70 -1.61
N GLY A 91 -13.44 15.29 -2.88
CA GLY A 91 -13.53 13.90 -3.31
C GLY A 91 -14.95 13.45 -3.66
N ARG A 92 -15.98 14.29 -3.41
CA ARG A 92 -17.37 13.92 -3.75
C ARG A 92 -17.52 13.57 -5.23
N GLY A 93 -18.34 12.55 -5.49
CA GLY A 93 -18.56 12.02 -6.83
C GLY A 93 -17.43 11.11 -7.33
N VAL A 94 -16.44 10.78 -6.49
CA VAL A 94 -15.32 9.89 -6.85
C VAL A 94 -15.35 8.64 -5.98
N LEU A 95 -15.06 7.50 -6.58
CA LEU A 95 -14.91 6.22 -5.92
C LEU A 95 -13.42 5.92 -5.68
N ILE A 96 -13.07 5.54 -4.44
CA ILE A 96 -11.76 4.98 -4.12
C ILE A 96 -11.93 3.50 -3.79
N ALA A 97 -11.26 2.64 -4.54
CA ALA A 97 -11.17 1.21 -4.23
C ALA A 97 -9.91 0.93 -3.41
N ILE A 98 -10.09 0.34 -2.24
CA ILE A 98 -9.01 -0.03 -1.31
C ILE A 98 -8.75 -1.53 -1.44
N LEU A 99 -7.61 -1.89 -2.04
CA LEU A 99 -7.15 -3.26 -2.21
C LEU A 99 -6.18 -3.58 -1.06
N ASP A 100 -6.67 -4.22 0.02
CA ASP A 100 -5.92 -4.34 1.27
C ASP A 100 -6.38 -5.54 2.13
N THR A 101 -6.18 -5.49 3.46
CA THR A 101 -6.58 -6.53 4.44
C THR A 101 -8.07 -6.58 4.75
N GLY A 102 -8.80 -5.55 4.37
CA GLY A 102 -10.22 -5.34 4.66
C GLY A 102 -10.50 -3.90 5.12
N ILE A 103 -11.75 -3.61 5.45
CA ILE A 103 -12.18 -2.34 6.06
C ILE A 103 -13.22 -2.67 7.13
N ASP A 104 -13.09 -2.11 8.32
CA ASP A 104 -14.16 -2.12 9.32
C ASP A 104 -15.15 -0.97 9.03
N PRO A 105 -16.36 -1.27 8.54
CA PRO A 105 -17.33 -0.25 8.17
C PRO A 105 -18.01 0.42 9.37
N SER A 106 -17.79 -0.07 10.57
CA SER A 106 -18.40 0.43 11.80
C SER A 106 -17.58 1.53 12.49
N VAL A 107 -16.34 1.77 12.03
CA VAL A 107 -15.45 2.74 12.67
C VAL A 107 -15.92 4.17 12.38
N PRO A 108 -16.05 5.03 13.42
CA PRO A 108 -16.33 6.45 13.23
C PRO A 108 -15.33 7.10 12.27
N GLY A 109 -15.86 7.85 11.30
CA GLY A 109 -15.09 8.42 10.20
C GLY A 109 -15.20 7.64 8.89
N LEU A 110 -15.63 6.38 8.92
CA LEU A 110 -15.86 5.54 7.72
C LEU A 110 -17.35 5.22 7.46
N THR A 111 -18.27 5.94 8.09
CA THR A 111 -19.72 5.70 7.96
C THR A 111 -20.38 6.60 6.93
N THR A 112 -20.05 7.89 6.91
CA THR A 112 -20.66 8.89 6.02
C THR A 112 -19.60 9.77 5.36
N THR A 113 -19.96 10.34 4.21
CA THR A 113 -19.20 11.39 3.52
C THR A 113 -19.55 12.78 4.09
N THR A 114 -18.85 13.81 3.64
CA THR A 114 -19.14 15.23 3.96
C THR A 114 -20.55 15.67 3.54
N THR A 115 -21.17 14.94 2.60
CA THR A 115 -22.55 15.23 2.15
C THR A 115 -23.60 14.37 2.87
N GLY A 116 -23.19 13.55 3.85
CA GLY A 116 -24.07 12.65 4.58
C GLY A 116 -24.41 11.35 3.85
N GLU A 117 -23.84 11.13 2.66
CA GLU A 117 -24.02 9.89 1.92
C GLU A 117 -23.24 8.73 2.58
N ARG A 118 -23.66 7.51 2.30
CA ARG A 118 -22.94 6.30 2.75
C ARG A 118 -21.49 6.32 2.23
N LYS A 119 -20.53 6.14 3.14
CA LYS A 119 -19.10 6.13 2.81
C LYS A 119 -18.71 4.87 2.05
N ILE A 120 -19.08 3.69 2.53
CA ILE A 120 -18.69 2.39 1.98
C ILE A 120 -19.83 1.83 1.13
N LEU A 121 -19.58 1.65 -0.17
CA LEU A 121 -20.57 1.19 -1.14
C LEU A 121 -20.54 -0.32 -1.35
N ASP A 122 -19.41 -0.98 -1.11
CA ASP A 122 -19.30 -2.43 -1.15
C ASP A 122 -18.06 -2.95 -0.38
N LEU A 123 -18.14 -4.19 0.06
CA LEU A 123 -17.08 -4.93 0.74
C LEU A 123 -16.98 -6.32 0.12
N ARG A 124 -15.82 -6.70 -0.47
CA ARG A 124 -15.64 -7.98 -1.15
C ARG A 124 -14.36 -8.68 -0.74
N ASP A 125 -14.45 -9.96 -0.45
CA ASP A 125 -13.30 -10.82 -0.20
C ASP A 125 -12.83 -11.52 -1.47
N PHE A 126 -11.57 -11.26 -1.84
CA PHE A 126 -10.84 -11.94 -2.93
C PHE A 126 -9.69 -12.79 -2.39
N SER A 127 -9.41 -12.74 -1.08
CA SER A 127 -8.33 -13.47 -0.43
C SER A 127 -8.66 -14.95 -0.22
N GLY A 128 -9.96 -15.25 -0.06
CA GLY A 128 -10.45 -16.58 0.31
C GLY A 128 -10.19 -16.96 1.76
N GLU A 129 -9.75 -16.02 2.61
CA GLU A 129 -9.40 -16.28 4.01
C GLU A 129 -10.58 -16.83 4.82
N ALA A 130 -11.77 -16.25 4.61
CA ALA A 130 -12.98 -16.62 5.32
C ALA A 130 -14.05 -17.24 4.41
N SER A 131 -13.62 -18.10 3.51
CA SER A 131 -14.52 -18.89 2.67
C SER A 131 -15.19 -19.98 3.48
N VAL A 132 -16.52 -20.09 3.38
CA VAL A 132 -17.33 -21.07 4.11
C VAL A 132 -17.72 -22.21 3.18
N ALA A 133 -17.32 -23.42 3.52
CA ALA A 133 -17.78 -24.63 2.83
C ALA A 133 -19.24 -24.93 3.22
N LEU A 134 -20.15 -24.83 2.26
CA LEU A 134 -21.58 -25.07 2.44
C LEU A 134 -22.01 -26.45 1.95
N SER A 135 -22.80 -27.14 2.76
CA SER A 135 -23.44 -28.41 2.40
C SER A 135 -24.94 -28.30 2.58
N ARG A 136 -25.73 -29.05 1.79
CA ARG A 136 -27.18 -29.10 1.97
C ARG A 136 -27.52 -29.69 3.34
N VAL A 137 -28.48 -29.06 4.03
CA VAL A 137 -28.99 -29.52 5.32
C VAL A 137 -30.51 -29.68 5.24
N THR A 138 -31.06 -30.58 6.07
CA THR A 138 -32.49 -30.87 6.17
C THR A 138 -32.97 -30.54 7.56
N PRO A 139 -34.00 -29.71 7.73
CA PRO A 139 -34.53 -29.42 9.06
C PRO A 139 -35.35 -30.59 9.63
N HIS A 140 -35.34 -30.68 10.95
CA HIS A 140 -36.16 -31.61 11.74
C HIS A 140 -36.97 -30.83 12.79
N GLY A 141 -38.19 -30.43 12.41
CA GLY A 141 -39.01 -29.52 13.23
C GLY A 141 -38.36 -28.15 13.31
N ASP A 142 -38.18 -27.62 14.52
CA ASP A 142 -37.53 -26.32 14.76
C ASP A 142 -36.01 -26.43 14.91
N THR A 143 -35.43 -27.50 14.41
CA THR A 143 -33.96 -27.73 14.53
C THR A 143 -33.34 -28.15 13.20
N VAL A 144 -32.04 -27.85 13.03
CA VAL A 144 -31.23 -28.35 11.93
C VAL A 144 -29.90 -28.87 12.49
N GLU A 145 -29.35 -29.88 11.85
CA GLU A 145 -28.00 -30.37 12.14
C GLU A 145 -27.04 -29.87 11.07
N VAL A 146 -25.97 -29.19 11.53
CA VAL A 146 -24.87 -28.71 10.69
C VAL A 146 -23.60 -29.42 11.10
N ALA A 147 -23.18 -30.42 10.32
CA ALA A 147 -22.00 -31.24 10.57
C ALA A 147 -21.82 -31.70 12.05
N GLY A 148 -22.88 -32.26 12.59
CA GLY A 148 -22.91 -32.83 13.98
C GLY A 148 -23.28 -31.82 15.08
N ARG A 149 -23.39 -30.51 14.79
CA ARG A 149 -23.94 -29.53 15.73
C ARG A 149 -25.42 -29.27 15.46
N ARG A 150 -26.23 -29.35 16.51
CA ARG A 150 -27.66 -29.07 16.44
C ARG A 150 -27.95 -27.61 16.75
N LEU A 151 -28.68 -26.92 15.83
CA LEU A 151 -29.13 -25.54 16.00
C LEU A 151 -30.65 -25.52 16.16
N GLY A 152 -31.14 -24.77 17.14
CA GLY A 152 -32.55 -24.49 17.38
C GLY A 152 -33.04 -23.25 16.62
N GLY A 153 -34.33 -22.91 16.75
CA GLY A 153 -34.91 -21.69 16.15
C GLY A 153 -34.98 -21.69 14.63
N PHE A 154 -34.95 -22.87 14.02
CA PHE A 154 -34.92 -22.99 12.56
C PHE A 154 -36.23 -22.56 11.87
N SER A 155 -37.32 -22.47 12.60
CA SER A 155 -38.60 -21.92 12.10
C SER A 155 -38.45 -20.50 11.50
N ARG A 156 -37.51 -19.71 11.98
CA ARG A 156 -37.21 -18.39 11.40
C ARG A 156 -36.62 -18.47 10.00
N VAL A 157 -35.77 -19.45 9.74
CA VAL A 157 -35.18 -19.70 8.40
C VAL A 157 -36.28 -20.19 7.46
N VAL A 158 -37.14 -21.12 7.94
CA VAL A 158 -38.29 -21.63 7.18
C VAL A 158 -39.28 -20.50 6.85
N ALA A 159 -39.49 -19.54 7.76
CA ALA A 159 -40.36 -18.40 7.52
C ALA A 159 -39.93 -17.53 6.32
N LEU A 160 -38.63 -17.49 6.02
CA LEU A 160 -38.11 -16.76 4.85
C LEU A 160 -38.18 -17.60 3.56
N ASN A 161 -38.06 -18.91 3.68
CA ASN A 161 -38.11 -19.84 2.54
C ASN A 161 -38.59 -21.21 2.97
N ALA A 162 -39.88 -21.46 2.93
CA ALA A 162 -40.48 -22.75 3.35
C ALA A 162 -40.08 -23.95 2.47
N ALA A 163 -39.74 -23.69 1.21
CA ALA A 163 -39.40 -24.74 0.25
C ALA A 163 -37.90 -25.15 0.27
N GLY A 164 -37.02 -24.35 0.90
CA GLY A 164 -35.60 -24.53 0.77
C GLY A 164 -35.09 -24.22 -0.66
N PRO A 165 -33.89 -24.60 -1.03
CA PRO A 165 -32.95 -25.40 -0.26
C PRO A 165 -32.29 -24.64 0.90
N TYR A 166 -31.83 -25.41 1.89
CA TYR A 166 -31.04 -24.88 3.00
C TYR A 166 -29.62 -25.43 2.94
N TYR A 167 -28.67 -24.62 3.35
CA TYR A 167 -27.25 -24.97 3.38
C TYR A 167 -26.70 -24.64 4.76
N GLY A 168 -25.84 -25.50 5.27
CA GLY A 168 -25.13 -25.28 6.52
C GLY A 168 -23.62 -25.38 6.35
N GLY A 169 -22.87 -24.70 7.19
CA GLY A 169 -21.42 -24.73 7.20
C GLY A 169 -20.88 -24.17 8.51
N PHE A 170 -19.56 -24.03 8.58
CA PHE A 170 -18.87 -23.41 9.71
C PHE A 170 -17.97 -22.29 9.21
N LEU A 171 -18.05 -21.16 9.89
CA LEU A 171 -17.05 -20.11 9.81
C LEU A 171 -16.00 -20.42 10.89
N ALA A 172 -14.76 -20.65 10.47
CA ALA A 172 -13.66 -20.83 11.42
C ALA A 172 -13.26 -19.48 12.02
N GLU A 173 -12.77 -19.52 13.23
CA GLU A 173 -12.15 -18.36 13.86
C GLU A 173 -10.98 -17.85 13.01
N ILE A 174 -10.88 -16.54 12.86
CA ILE A 174 -9.94 -15.91 11.97
C ILE A 174 -8.92 -15.12 12.80
N PRO A 175 -7.60 -15.28 12.56
CA PRO A 175 -6.59 -14.49 13.25
C PRO A 175 -6.77 -12.99 12.96
N LEU A 176 -6.75 -12.17 14.02
CA LEU A 176 -6.87 -10.71 13.94
C LEU A 176 -5.58 -10.02 14.31
N GLY A 177 -5.31 -8.89 13.67
CA GLY A 177 -4.21 -8.01 14.03
C GLY A 177 -2.89 -8.30 13.30
N ASP A 178 -1.88 -7.50 13.61
CA ASP A 178 -0.52 -7.62 13.11
C ASP A 178 0.44 -7.38 14.31
N PRO A 179 1.16 -8.41 14.79
CA PRO A 179 1.10 -9.81 14.35
C PRO A 179 -0.27 -10.47 14.60
N PRO A 180 -0.66 -11.48 13.79
CA PRO A 180 -1.94 -12.15 13.95
C PRO A 180 -2.08 -12.81 15.32
N ALA A 181 -3.20 -12.54 15.98
CA ALA A 181 -3.63 -13.25 17.19
C ALA A 181 -5.00 -13.86 16.91
N ALA A 182 -5.14 -15.14 17.17
CA ALA A 182 -6.44 -15.79 17.20
C ALA A 182 -7.07 -15.64 18.59
N ASP A 183 -8.31 -16.05 18.78
CA ASP A 183 -9.13 -15.87 19.97
C ASP A 183 -9.98 -14.61 19.93
N LEU A 184 -10.94 -14.63 19.00
CA LEU A 184 -11.91 -13.54 18.77
C LEU A 184 -12.86 -13.34 19.93
N ASN A 185 -13.15 -14.41 20.66
CA ASN A 185 -14.15 -14.42 21.72
C ASN A 185 -13.52 -14.30 23.11
N GLY A 186 -12.18 -14.43 23.25
CA GLY A 186 -11.45 -14.30 24.50
C GLY A 186 -11.64 -15.48 25.46
N ASP A 187 -11.92 -16.68 24.96
CA ASP A 187 -12.14 -17.88 25.80
C ASP A 187 -10.87 -18.74 25.95
N GLY A 188 -9.78 -18.37 25.25
CA GLY A 188 -8.51 -19.09 25.29
C GLY A 188 -8.37 -20.16 24.19
N SER A 189 -9.41 -20.40 23.38
CA SER A 189 -9.36 -21.25 22.19
C SER A 189 -8.97 -20.40 20.96
N VAL A 190 -8.36 -21.00 19.98
CA VAL A 190 -8.02 -20.41 18.68
C VAL A 190 -8.57 -21.28 17.52
N ALA A 191 -9.42 -22.22 17.85
CA ALA A 191 -9.96 -23.21 16.92
C ALA A 191 -11.49 -23.23 16.92
N ASP A 192 -12.10 -22.14 17.32
CA ASP A 192 -13.55 -22.04 17.39
C ASP A 192 -14.17 -21.97 16.00
N THR A 193 -15.39 -22.46 15.94
CA THR A 193 -16.16 -22.44 14.71
C THR A 193 -17.58 -21.97 15.00
N LEU A 194 -18.07 -21.04 14.21
CA LEU A 194 -19.43 -20.54 14.25
C LEU A 194 -20.29 -21.29 13.23
N PRO A 195 -21.34 -21.97 13.64
CA PRO A 195 -22.24 -22.59 12.69
C PRO A 195 -23.03 -21.53 11.94
N VAL A 196 -23.18 -21.75 10.64
CA VAL A 196 -23.91 -20.87 9.75
C VAL A 196 -25.00 -21.64 8.99
N VAL A 197 -26.09 -20.96 8.71
CA VAL A 197 -27.16 -21.46 7.84
C VAL A 197 -27.45 -20.45 6.76
N VAL A 198 -27.60 -20.93 5.53
CA VAL A 198 -27.88 -20.10 4.35
C VAL A 198 -29.16 -20.62 3.68
N THR A 199 -30.02 -19.70 3.28
CA THR A 199 -31.19 -19.95 2.43
C THR A 199 -31.39 -18.84 1.42
N LYS A 200 -32.24 -19.06 0.42
CA LYS A 200 -32.58 -18.06 -0.59
C LYS A 200 -33.96 -17.46 -0.24
N ALA A 201 -34.00 -16.25 0.30
CA ALA A 201 -35.22 -15.48 0.50
C ALA A 201 -35.72 -14.91 -0.82
N SER A 202 -36.84 -14.20 -0.79
CA SER A 202 -37.49 -13.60 -2.00
C SER A 202 -36.60 -12.55 -2.66
N ASP A 203 -35.72 -11.91 -1.90
CA ASP A 203 -34.85 -10.81 -2.30
C ASP A 203 -33.37 -11.22 -2.46
N GLY A 204 -33.00 -12.46 -2.17
CA GLY A 204 -31.64 -12.96 -2.37
C GLY A 204 -31.21 -14.01 -1.37
N TRP A 205 -29.89 -14.31 -1.39
CA TRP A 205 -29.29 -15.21 -0.40
C TRP A 205 -29.15 -14.54 0.96
N VAL A 206 -29.44 -15.28 2.02
CA VAL A 206 -29.44 -14.81 3.41
C VAL A 206 -28.64 -15.76 4.27
N LEU A 207 -27.79 -15.19 5.13
CA LEU A 207 -26.99 -15.86 6.12
C LEU A 207 -27.61 -15.71 7.51
N PHE A 208 -27.67 -16.79 8.28
CA PHE A 208 -27.82 -16.78 9.73
C PHE A 208 -26.53 -17.31 10.35
N VAL A 209 -26.02 -16.63 11.35
CA VAL A 209 -24.85 -17.02 12.13
C VAL A 209 -25.26 -17.13 13.58
N ASP A 210 -24.89 -18.22 14.25
CA ASP A 210 -25.00 -18.33 15.71
C ASP A 210 -23.88 -17.46 16.32
N THR A 211 -24.19 -16.16 16.51
CA THR A 211 -23.18 -15.15 16.87
C THR A 211 -22.84 -15.11 18.34
N ASP A 212 -23.72 -15.63 19.20
CA ASP A 212 -23.52 -15.69 20.66
C ASP A 212 -23.17 -17.10 21.18
N GLY A 213 -23.18 -18.07 20.27
CA GLY A 213 -22.79 -19.45 20.58
C GLY A 213 -23.80 -20.21 21.48
N ASP A 214 -25.07 -19.77 21.49
CA ASP A 214 -26.12 -20.40 22.30
C ASP A 214 -26.74 -21.65 21.64
N GLY A 215 -26.37 -21.94 20.39
CA GLY A 215 -26.90 -23.06 19.62
C GLY A 215 -28.31 -22.80 19.05
N SER A 216 -28.72 -21.53 18.93
CA SER A 216 -30.04 -21.14 18.47
C SER A 216 -29.96 -20.04 17.38
N LEU A 217 -30.82 -20.16 16.39
CA LEU A 217 -31.03 -19.11 15.39
C LEU A 217 -32.22 -18.22 15.74
N ALA A 218 -32.89 -18.42 16.89
CA ALA A 218 -34.11 -17.72 17.24
C ALA A 218 -33.91 -16.22 17.48
N ASN A 219 -32.77 -15.82 17.99
CA ASN A 219 -32.35 -14.45 18.30
C ASN A 219 -31.46 -13.84 17.19
N GLU A 220 -31.01 -14.65 16.24
CA GLU A 220 -30.10 -14.19 15.19
C GLU A 220 -30.81 -13.38 14.10
N LYS A 221 -30.11 -12.38 13.56
CA LYS A 221 -30.62 -11.57 12.45
C LYS A 221 -30.18 -12.18 11.12
N PRO A 222 -31.08 -12.22 10.12
CA PRO A 222 -30.69 -12.56 8.76
C PRO A 222 -29.76 -11.49 8.20
N VAL A 223 -28.68 -11.91 7.52
CA VAL A 223 -27.69 -11.03 6.91
C VAL A 223 -27.66 -11.28 5.39
N HIS A 224 -27.93 -10.26 4.63
CA HIS A 224 -27.87 -10.28 3.17
C HIS A 224 -26.46 -10.03 2.67
N ASP A 225 -26.26 -10.20 1.36
CA ASP A 225 -25.03 -9.71 0.70
C ASP A 225 -24.84 -8.21 0.98
N PHE A 226 -23.60 -7.81 1.32
CA PHE A 226 -23.33 -6.43 1.72
C PHE A 226 -23.77 -5.41 0.67
N LEU A 227 -23.53 -5.69 -0.61
CA LEU A 227 -23.95 -4.80 -1.70
C LEU A 227 -25.46 -4.61 -1.77
N GLN A 228 -26.22 -5.59 -1.30
CA GLN A 228 -27.69 -5.54 -1.33
C GLN A 228 -28.29 -4.74 -0.18
N ALA A 229 -27.82 -4.98 1.06
CA ALA A 229 -28.46 -4.45 2.26
C ALA A 229 -27.53 -3.62 3.16
N TYR A 230 -26.22 -3.64 2.90
CA TYR A 230 -25.19 -2.99 3.75
C TYR A 230 -25.19 -3.47 5.19
N GLU A 231 -25.60 -4.71 5.41
CA GLU A 231 -25.67 -5.33 6.72
C GLU A 231 -24.32 -5.89 7.12
N THR A 232 -24.04 -5.81 8.42
CA THR A 232 -22.88 -6.43 9.06
C THR A 232 -23.31 -7.21 10.28
N PHE A 233 -22.51 -8.19 10.66
CA PHE A 233 -22.65 -8.94 11.91
C PHE A 233 -21.33 -8.98 12.64
N GLY A 234 -21.37 -9.36 13.89
CA GLY A 234 -20.18 -9.54 14.72
C GLY A 234 -20.34 -10.76 15.61
N TRP A 235 -19.29 -11.13 16.31
CA TRP A 235 -19.31 -12.19 17.31
C TRP A 235 -19.61 -11.59 18.68
N SER A 236 -20.56 -12.13 19.39
CA SER A 236 -20.93 -11.66 20.73
C SER A 236 -21.05 -12.83 21.72
N PRO A 237 -20.06 -13.72 21.81
CA PRO A 237 -20.18 -14.89 22.68
C PRO A 237 -20.45 -14.45 24.12
N ARG A 238 -21.43 -15.09 24.74
CA ARG A 238 -21.85 -14.80 26.13
C ARG A 238 -22.23 -13.32 26.37
N GLY A 239 -22.81 -12.65 25.35
CA GLY A 239 -23.32 -11.27 25.49
C GLY A 239 -22.23 -10.18 25.51
N ARG A 240 -21.00 -10.49 25.15
CA ARG A 240 -19.95 -9.47 24.97
C ARG A 240 -20.03 -8.88 23.56
N PRO A 241 -19.95 -7.55 23.39
CA PRO A 241 -19.92 -6.96 22.05
C PRO A 241 -18.73 -7.49 21.26
N ALA A 242 -18.97 -7.94 20.02
CA ALA A 242 -17.90 -8.35 19.14
C ALA A 242 -17.00 -7.18 18.78
N PRO A 243 -15.68 -7.36 18.80
CA PRO A 243 -14.74 -6.31 18.39
C PRO A 243 -14.61 -6.16 16.88
N VAL A 244 -15.37 -6.92 16.08
CA VAL A 244 -15.30 -6.96 14.61
C VAL A 244 -16.65 -6.72 13.99
N ALA A 245 -16.64 -6.10 12.78
CA ALA A 245 -17.78 -6.03 11.90
C ALA A 245 -17.46 -6.82 10.62
N ALA A 246 -18.24 -7.88 10.40
CA ALA A 246 -18.12 -8.77 9.26
C ALA A 246 -19.28 -8.59 8.29
N ALA A 247 -19.05 -8.83 7.01
CA ALA A 247 -20.04 -8.74 5.95
C ALA A 247 -20.13 -10.04 5.16
N ALA A 248 -21.35 -10.42 4.73
CA ALA A 248 -21.55 -11.59 3.88
C ALA A 248 -21.35 -11.23 2.40
N ASN A 249 -20.65 -12.10 1.68
CA ASN A 249 -20.52 -12.05 0.24
C ASN A 249 -21.05 -13.34 -0.37
N PHE A 250 -22.04 -13.23 -1.21
CA PHE A 250 -22.63 -14.35 -1.93
C PHE A 250 -22.24 -14.32 -3.41
N THR A 251 -21.91 -15.49 -3.95
CA THR A 251 -21.96 -15.76 -5.38
C THR A 251 -22.76 -17.03 -5.61
N GLU A 252 -23.30 -17.18 -6.81
CA GLU A 252 -24.11 -18.35 -7.16
C GLU A 252 -23.45 -19.10 -8.32
N THR A 253 -23.22 -20.39 -8.13
CA THR A 253 -22.70 -21.26 -9.17
C THR A 253 -23.63 -22.45 -9.35
N SER A 254 -24.21 -22.59 -10.54
CA SER A 254 -25.13 -23.68 -10.87
C SER A 254 -26.31 -23.83 -9.89
N GLY A 255 -26.83 -22.69 -9.39
CA GLY A 255 -27.97 -22.64 -8.46
C GLY A 255 -27.62 -22.95 -6.99
N ALA A 256 -26.36 -23.14 -6.65
CA ALA A 256 -25.88 -23.27 -5.29
C ALA A 256 -25.11 -22.01 -4.85
N PRO A 257 -25.27 -21.55 -3.58
CA PRO A 257 -24.53 -20.41 -3.08
C PRO A 257 -23.10 -20.80 -2.75
N THR A 258 -22.17 -19.87 -2.99
CA THR A 258 -20.88 -19.83 -2.30
C THR A 258 -20.90 -18.64 -1.36
N LEU A 259 -20.35 -18.81 -0.17
CA LEU A 259 -20.29 -17.79 0.87
C LEU A 259 -18.83 -17.49 1.21
N SER A 260 -18.47 -16.23 1.20
CA SER A 260 -17.26 -15.71 1.81
C SER A 260 -17.63 -14.61 2.80
N ILE A 261 -16.88 -14.52 3.90
CA ILE A 261 -17.08 -13.49 4.91
C ILE A 261 -15.97 -12.45 4.75
N PHE A 262 -16.37 -11.22 4.54
CA PHE A 262 -15.45 -10.10 4.53
C PHE A 262 -15.28 -9.55 5.95
N VAL A 263 -14.02 -9.42 6.37
CA VAL A 263 -13.65 -8.78 7.65
C VAL A 263 -12.24 -8.20 7.52
N ASP A 264 -11.97 -7.08 8.16
CA ASP A 264 -10.59 -6.57 8.26
C ASP A 264 -9.84 -7.36 9.33
N THR A 265 -9.01 -8.30 8.89
CA THR A 265 -8.24 -9.17 9.78
C THR A 265 -6.87 -8.61 10.12
N GLY A 266 -6.31 -7.75 9.30
CA GLY A 266 -4.96 -7.19 9.43
C GLY A 266 -4.88 -5.76 9.95
N ASN A 267 -6.01 -5.13 10.27
CA ASN A 267 -6.12 -3.72 10.72
C ASN A 267 -5.61 -2.66 9.70
N HIS A 268 -4.83 -3.07 8.73
CA HIS A 268 -4.10 -2.19 7.83
C HIS A 268 -5.05 -1.48 6.84
N GLY A 269 -6.00 -2.19 6.24
CA GLY A 269 -6.92 -1.61 5.26
C GLY A 269 -7.90 -0.59 5.86
N THR A 270 -8.35 -0.76 7.10
CA THR A 270 -9.12 0.25 7.84
C THR A 270 -8.29 1.52 8.04
N PHE A 271 -7.00 1.37 8.42
CA PHE A 271 -6.08 2.49 8.61
C PHE A 271 -5.87 3.27 7.31
N VAL A 272 -5.60 2.56 6.23
CA VAL A 272 -5.43 3.09 4.86
C VAL A 272 -6.67 3.84 4.39
N SER A 273 -7.86 3.26 4.63
CA SER A 273 -9.15 3.88 4.30
C SER A 273 -9.36 5.21 5.02
N GLY A 274 -8.96 5.28 6.28
CA GLY A 274 -9.03 6.50 7.07
C GLY A 274 -8.16 7.62 6.51
N ILE A 275 -6.92 7.32 6.10
CA ILE A 275 -6.05 8.31 5.45
C ILE A 275 -6.66 8.80 4.15
N ALA A 276 -7.12 7.87 3.31
CA ALA A 276 -7.66 8.23 2.00
C ALA A 276 -8.91 9.12 2.09
N ALA A 277 -9.85 8.78 2.99
CA ALA A 277 -11.19 9.37 2.87
C ALA A 277 -12.01 9.47 4.17
N ALA A 278 -11.44 9.35 5.36
CA ALA A 278 -12.25 9.51 6.57
C ALA A 278 -12.91 10.89 6.65
N HIS A 279 -14.08 10.94 7.27
CA HIS A 279 -14.79 12.16 7.62
C HIS A 279 -15.11 12.15 9.12
N ASP A 280 -14.64 13.15 9.84
CA ASP A 280 -14.77 13.27 11.30
C ASP A 280 -14.23 12.03 12.04
N LEU A 281 -12.93 11.73 11.86
CA LEU A 281 -12.24 10.62 12.54
C LEU A 281 -12.57 10.61 14.04
N TYR A 282 -13.04 9.46 14.53
CA TYR A 282 -13.42 9.23 15.92
C TYR A 282 -14.47 10.23 16.46
N GLY A 283 -15.25 10.86 15.56
CA GLY A 283 -16.26 11.86 15.90
C GLY A 283 -15.69 13.25 16.18
N VAL A 284 -14.42 13.48 15.90
CA VAL A 284 -13.80 14.81 16.04
C VAL A 284 -14.06 15.61 14.76
N SER A 285 -14.86 16.68 14.90
CA SER A 285 -15.26 17.49 13.75
C SER A 285 -14.08 18.12 13.03
N GLY A 286 -14.01 17.92 11.71
CA GLY A 286 -12.93 18.39 10.84
C GLY A 286 -11.65 17.56 10.92
N PHE A 287 -11.59 16.51 11.74
CA PHE A 287 -10.48 15.56 11.72
C PHE A 287 -10.69 14.57 10.59
N ASP A 288 -10.33 14.97 9.40
CA ASP A 288 -10.61 14.25 8.17
C ASP A 288 -9.36 13.60 7.58
N GLY A 289 -9.57 12.54 6.78
CA GLY A 289 -8.61 12.08 5.80
C GLY A 289 -8.46 13.06 4.62
N VAL A 290 -7.76 12.63 3.57
CA VAL A 290 -7.43 13.50 2.43
C VAL A 290 -8.68 13.92 1.64
N ALA A 291 -9.55 12.98 1.28
CA ALA A 291 -10.72 13.18 0.42
C ALA A 291 -12.03 12.76 1.14
N PRO A 292 -12.49 13.49 2.17
CA PRO A 292 -13.59 13.04 3.03
C PRO A 292 -14.94 12.97 2.33
N GLY A 293 -15.11 13.61 1.17
CA GLY A 293 -16.30 13.49 0.32
C GLY A 293 -16.30 12.27 -0.58
N ALA A 294 -15.19 11.55 -0.75
CA ALA A 294 -15.12 10.36 -1.59
C ALA A 294 -15.85 9.16 -0.96
N GLN A 295 -16.39 8.29 -1.82
CA GLN A 295 -16.95 7.00 -1.42
C GLN A 295 -15.93 5.89 -1.59
N LEU A 296 -16.08 4.80 -0.83
CA LEU A 296 -15.14 3.69 -0.80
C LEU A 296 -15.78 2.38 -1.22
N ILE A 297 -14.97 1.47 -1.79
CA ILE A 297 -15.20 0.03 -1.78
C ILE A 297 -13.99 -0.66 -1.16
N GLY A 298 -14.25 -1.63 -0.29
CA GLY A 298 -13.21 -2.45 0.36
C GLY A 298 -13.05 -3.77 -0.38
N LEU A 299 -11.87 -4.02 -0.91
CA LEU A 299 -11.54 -5.22 -1.66
C LEU A 299 -10.41 -5.95 -0.95
N LYS A 300 -10.78 -6.95 -0.15
CA LYS A 300 -9.82 -7.72 0.62
C LYS A 300 -9.03 -8.65 -0.30
N ILE A 301 -7.71 -8.41 -0.37
CA ILE A 301 -6.78 -9.21 -1.19
C ILE A 301 -5.76 -9.96 -0.35
N ALA A 302 -5.50 -9.53 0.89
CA ALA A 302 -4.54 -10.13 1.80
C ALA A 302 -5.19 -11.20 2.68
N ASN A 303 -4.49 -12.31 2.87
CA ASN A 303 -4.88 -13.42 3.74
C ASN A 303 -3.99 -13.40 4.99
N ASN A 304 -4.53 -12.93 6.12
CA ASN A 304 -3.79 -12.76 7.37
C ASN A 304 -3.43 -14.11 8.02
N ALA A 305 -4.27 -15.12 7.84
CA ALA A 305 -3.99 -16.49 8.30
C ALA A 305 -2.77 -17.11 7.58
N GLN A 306 -2.40 -16.58 6.43
CA GLN A 306 -1.21 -16.97 5.67
C GLN A 306 -0.09 -15.91 5.75
N GLY A 307 -0.04 -15.14 6.83
CA GLY A 307 0.98 -14.11 7.03
C GLY A 307 0.78 -12.84 6.20
N GLY A 308 -0.46 -12.49 5.87
CA GLY A 308 -0.77 -11.28 5.10
C GLY A 308 -0.46 -11.37 3.61
N ILE A 309 -0.21 -12.57 3.11
CA ILE A 309 0.16 -12.78 1.70
C ILE A 309 -1.01 -12.45 0.79
N SER A 310 -0.77 -11.57 -0.18
CA SER A 310 -1.65 -11.37 -1.33
C SER A 310 -1.12 -12.15 -2.52
N VAL A 311 -2.01 -12.88 -3.18
CA VAL A 311 -1.65 -13.54 -4.44
C VAL A 311 -2.04 -12.67 -5.64
N THR A 312 -1.23 -12.70 -6.69
CA THR A 312 -1.47 -11.94 -7.92
C THR A 312 -2.90 -12.11 -8.45
N GLY A 313 -3.45 -13.32 -8.37
CA GLY A 313 -4.82 -13.59 -8.80
C GLY A 313 -5.88 -12.85 -8.01
N SER A 314 -5.70 -12.66 -6.70
CA SER A 314 -6.60 -11.88 -5.84
C SER A 314 -6.60 -10.41 -6.25
N MET A 315 -5.41 -9.84 -6.43
CA MET A 315 -5.24 -8.45 -6.87
C MET A 315 -5.91 -8.20 -8.22
N LEU A 316 -5.64 -9.03 -9.23
CA LEU A 316 -6.21 -8.82 -10.58
C LEU A 316 -7.74 -8.96 -10.60
N ARG A 317 -8.32 -9.91 -9.82
CA ARG A 317 -9.78 -10.01 -9.68
C ARG A 317 -10.36 -8.79 -8.97
N ALA A 318 -9.68 -8.27 -7.96
CA ALA A 318 -10.10 -7.06 -7.26
C ALA A 318 -10.04 -5.83 -8.16
N MET A 319 -8.98 -5.67 -8.97
CA MET A 319 -8.88 -4.60 -9.98
C MET A 319 -10.02 -4.66 -11.00
N ASP A 320 -10.27 -5.84 -11.59
CA ASP A 320 -11.37 -6.05 -12.53
C ASP A 320 -12.73 -5.72 -11.90
N TYR A 321 -12.93 -6.15 -10.64
CA TYR A 321 -14.16 -5.84 -9.91
C TYR A 321 -14.32 -4.32 -9.69
N ALA A 322 -13.28 -3.62 -9.23
CA ALA A 322 -13.30 -2.18 -9.01
C ALA A 322 -13.66 -1.40 -10.28
N ILE A 323 -13.02 -1.76 -11.39
CA ILE A 323 -13.27 -1.14 -12.71
C ILE A 323 -14.72 -1.33 -13.12
N ARG A 324 -15.22 -2.58 -13.12
CA ARG A 324 -16.61 -2.86 -13.50
C ARG A 324 -17.61 -2.24 -12.53
N PHE A 325 -17.31 -2.17 -11.25
CA PHE A 325 -18.17 -1.51 -10.26
C PHE A 325 -18.29 -0.01 -10.56
N ALA A 326 -17.18 0.66 -10.80
CA ALA A 326 -17.13 2.08 -11.13
C ALA A 326 -17.86 2.38 -12.46
N GLU A 327 -17.65 1.57 -13.49
CA GLU A 327 -18.32 1.69 -14.79
C GLU A 327 -19.86 1.58 -14.65
N ARG A 328 -20.35 0.56 -13.93
CA ARG A 328 -21.80 0.39 -13.70
C ARG A 328 -22.41 1.57 -12.93
N ARG A 329 -21.66 2.17 -12.01
CA ARG A 329 -22.08 3.32 -11.20
C ARG A 329 -21.79 4.66 -11.89
N ARG A 330 -21.03 4.66 -12.98
CA ARG A 330 -20.55 5.86 -13.70
C ARG A 330 -19.77 6.81 -12.78
N LEU A 331 -18.95 6.24 -11.92
CA LEU A 331 -18.09 6.98 -10.99
C LEU A 331 -16.65 6.98 -11.50
N PRO A 332 -15.96 8.13 -11.53
CA PRO A 332 -14.51 8.16 -11.68
C PRO A 332 -13.85 7.30 -10.60
N LEU A 333 -12.89 6.48 -11.02
CA LEU A 333 -12.22 5.52 -10.14
C LEU A 333 -10.79 5.98 -9.81
N VAL A 334 -10.47 5.86 -8.52
CA VAL A 334 -9.11 5.79 -7.99
C VAL A 334 -8.96 4.44 -7.30
N MET A 335 -7.87 3.73 -7.55
CA MET A 335 -7.52 2.53 -6.80
C MET A 335 -6.34 2.85 -5.88
N ASN A 336 -6.32 2.23 -4.71
CA ASN A 336 -5.20 2.24 -3.78
C ASN A 336 -4.78 0.82 -3.44
N MET A 337 -3.48 0.56 -3.51
CA MET A 337 -2.88 -0.66 -2.98
C MET A 337 -1.67 -0.29 -2.13
N SER A 338 -1.85 -0.45 -0.83
CA SER A 338 -0.80 -0.19 0.17
C SER A 338 -0.05 -1.47 0.54
N PHE A 339 0.16 -2.31 -0.43
CA PHE A 339 0.72 -3.63 -0.27
C PHE A 339 1.79 -3.85 -1.34
N GLY A 340 2.85 -4.57 -1.02
CA GLY A 340 3.90 -4.86 -1.98
C GLY A 340 4.83 -5.94 -1.48
N VAL A 341 5.47 -6.63 -2.39
CA VAL A 341 6.53 -7.59 -2.12
C VAL A 341 7.80 -7.11 -2.81
N GLY A 342 8.95 -7.46 -2.27
CA GLY A 342 10.24 -7.20 -2.89
C GLY A 342 10.28 -7.72 -4.32
N ASN A 343 10.95 -7.02 -5.20
CA ASN A 343 11.01 -7.35 -6.63
C ASN A 343 12.48 -7.39 -7.08
N GLU A 344 12.98 -8.58 -7.38
CA GLU A 344 14.35 -8.77 -7.89
C GLU A 344 14.53 -8.31 -9.35
N LEU A 345 13.41 -8.05 -10.07
CA LEU A 345 13.38 -7.64 -11.47
C LEU A 345 12.49 -6.39 -11.62
N GLU A 346 12.88 -5.31 -10.96
CA GLU A 346 12.11 -4.06 -10.96
C GLU A 346 11.70 -3.63 -12.38
N GLY A 347 10.37 -3.45 -12.59
CA GLY A 347 9.77 -3.05 -13.86
C GLY A 347 9.77 -4.13 -14.96
N ALA A 348 10.57 -5.17 -14.83
CA ALA A 348 10.70 -6.25 -15.81
C ALA A 348 9.92 -7.52 -15.44
N ALA A 349 9.28 -7.55 -14.28
CA ALA A 349 8.46 -8.68 -13.87
C ALA A 349 7.19 -8.76 -14.74
N ARG A 350 6.77 -9.99 -15.07
CA ARG A 350 5.57 -10.22 -15.89
C ARG A 350 4.34 -9.54 -15.31
N ILE A 351 4.26 -9.44 -14.00
CA ILE A 351 3.12 -8.86 -13.30
C ILE A 351 3.06 -7.33 -13.49
N ASP A 352 4.20 -6.63 -13.56
CA ASP A 352 4.25 -5.20 -13.89
C ASP A 352 3.61 -4.96 -15.26
N SER A 353 3.98 -5.77 -16.27
CA SER A 353 3.41 -5.69 -17.61
C SER A 353 1.90 -5.98 -17.64
N ILE A 354 1.40 -6.88 -16.77
CA ILE A 354 -0.04 -7.16 -16.69
C ILE A 354 -0.78 -5.95 -16.09
N VAL A 355 -0.28 -5.38 -15.00
CA VAL A 355 -0.86 -4.20 -14.38
C VAL A 355 -0.88 -3.03 -15.36
N ASP A 356 0.22 -2.79 -16.05
CA ASP A 356 0.33 -1.73 -17.06
C ASP A 356 -0.64 -1.96 -18.24
N SER A 357 -0.86 -3.22 -18.65
CA SER A 357 -1.80 -3.56 -19.70
C SER A 357 -3.26 -3.29 -19.28
N VAL A 358 -3.63 -3.62 -18.02
CA VAL A 358 -4.96 -3.31 -17.47
C VAL A 358 -5.16 -1.78 -17.43
N LEU A 359 -4.18 -1.03 -16.93
CA LEU A 359 -4.28 0.43 -16.85
C LEU A 359 -4.22 1.11 -18.24
N ALA A 360 -3.56 0.50 -19.21
CA ALA A 360 -3.61 0.98 -20.60
C ALA A 360 -5.00 0.84 -21.24
N ALA A 361 -5.73 -0.22 -20.86
CA ALA A 361 -7.10 -0.44 -21.30
C ALA A 361 -8.12 0.50 -20.60
N HIS A 362 -7.75 1.02 -19.41
CA HIS A 362 -8.59 1.89 -18.59
C HIS A 362 -7.84 3.19 -18.21
N PRO A 363 -7.56 4.07 -19.18
CA PRO A 363 -6.66 5.22 -19.01
C PRO A 363 -7.15 6.25 -17.97
N ASP A 364 -8.42 6.25 -17.63
CA ASP A 364 -9.02 7.16 -16.64
C ASP A 364 -8.83 6.69 -15.19
N VAL A 365 -8.35 5.47 -14.97
CA VAL A 365 -8.17 4.88 -13.64
C VAL A 365 -6.81 5.28 -13.07
N VAL A 366 -6.80 6.07 -12.00
CA VAL A 366 -5.57 6.34 -11.24
C VAL A 366 -5.35 5.21 -10.24
N PHE A 367 -4.18 4.58 -10.28
CA PHE A 367 -3.82 3.55 -9.32
C PHE A 367 -2.62 4.02 -8.49
N ALA A 368 -2.88 4.44 -7.25
CA ALA A 368 -1.85 4.81 -6.27
C ALA A 368 -1.33 3.56 -5.57
N VAL A 369 -0.01 3.44 -5.49
CA VAL A 369 0.67 2.26 -4.94
C VAL A 369 1.85 2.69 -4.06
N SER A 370 2.10 1.93 -3.00
CA SER A 370 3.27 2.13 -2.13
C SER A 370 4.56 1.72 -2.83
N ALA A 371 5.64 2.45 -2.56
CA ALA A 371 6.96 2.14 -3.14
C ALA A 371 7.61 0.88 -2.56
N GLY A 372 7.26 0.51 -1.32
CA GLY A 372 7.90 -0.54 -0.54
C GLY A 372 8.69 0.04 0.65
N ASN A 373 9.02 -0.82 1.61
CA ASN A 373 9.66 -0.42 2.87
C ASN A 373 11.08 -0.99 3.03
N ASP A 374 11.69 -1.46 1.94
CA ASP A 374 13.03 -2.09 1.92
C ASP A 374 14.16 -1.07 1.69
N GLY A 375 13.87 0.23 1.81
CA GLY A 375 14.86 1.30 1.77
C GLY A 375 15.79 1.30 2.97
N PRO A 376 16.85 2.10 2.93
CA PRO A 376 17.22 3.07 1.90
C PRO A 376 18.20 2.51 0.84
N GLY A 377 18.29 1.21 0.64
CA GLY A 377 19.04 0.60 -0.46
C GLY A 377 18.60 1.10 -1.82
N LEU A 378 19.43 0.92 -2.86
CA LEU A 378 19.05 1.21 -4.24
C LEU A 378 18.39 -0.02 -4.88
N SER A 379 17.49 0.21 -5.82
CA SER A 379 16.72 -0.85 -6.48
C SER A 379 15.97 -1.73 -5.46
N THR A 380 15.19 -1.06 -4.61
CA THR A 380 14.37 -1.70 -3.57
C THR A 380 12.87 -1.48 -3.81
N MET A 381 12.50 -1.13 -5.04
CA MET A 381 11.12 -0.84 -5.40
C MET A 381 10.26 -2.11 -5.38
N GLY A 382 9.23 -2.11 -4.55
CA GLY A 382 8.33 -3.26 -4.43
C GLY A 382 7.31 -3.33 -5.57
N PHE A 383 6.91 -4.57 -5.91
CA PHE A 383 5.76 -4.82 -6.79
C PHE A 383 4.44 -4.55 -6.03
N PRO A 384 3.40 -3.93 -6.63
CA PRO A 384 3.29 -3.42 -8.01
C PRO A 384 3.72 -1.95 -8.18
N GLY A 385 4.42 -1.36 -7.20
CA GLY A 385 4.96 0.00 -7.29
C GLY A 385 5.99 0.17 -8.41
N SER A 386 6.60 -0.91 -8.87
CA SER A 386 7.53 -0.96 -10.00
C SER A 386 6.84 -0.80 -11.37
N ALA A 387 5.53 -1.04 -11.50
CA ALA A 387 4.82 -0.86 -12.77
C ALA A 387 4.81 0.62 -13.22
N MET A 388 4.87 0.87 -14.52
CA MET A 388 5.11 2.21 -15.07
C MET A 388 3.87 3.12 -15.01
N ARG A 389 2.67 2.56 -15.18
CA ARG A 389 1.42 3.32 -15.23
C ARG A 389 0.82 3.65 -13.87
N VAL A 390 1.27 3.00 -12.80
CA VAL A 390 0.84 3.31 -11.44
C VAL A 390 1.45 4.63 -10.94
N LEU A 391 0.80 5.27 -9.97
CA LEU A 391 1.33 6.41 -9.23
C LEU A 391 2.02 5.89 -7.97
N THR A 392 3.34 5.77 -8.01
CA THR A 392 4.13 5.18 -6.91
C THR A 392 4.56 6.24 -5.93
N ALA A 393 4.22 6.04 -4.66
CA ALA A 393 4.52 6.96 -3.58
C ALA A 393 5.60 6.42 -2.62
N GLY A 394 6.73 7.10 -2.52
CA GLY A 394 7.69 6.97 -1.43
C GLY A 394 7.22 7.69 -0.18
N ALA A 395 7.90 7.48 0.95
CA ALA A 395 7.46 7.97 2.26
C ALA A 395 8.30 9.12 2.79
N THR A 396 7.63 10.13 3.39
CA THR A 396 8.26 11.12 4.26
C THR A 396 7.85 10.92 5.72
N LEU A 397 8.72 11.33 6.64
CA LEU A 397 8.40 11.61 8.03
C LEU A 397 7.92 13.07 8.09
N PRO A 398 6.61 13.33 8.28
CA PRO A 398 6.08 14.69 8.28
C PRO A 398 6.60 15.51 9.45
N GLY A 399 6.85 16.78 9.20
CA GLY A 399 7.28 17.74 10.22
C GLY A 399 6.36 17.83 11.42
N ALA A 400 5.07 17.52 11.25
CA ALA A 400 4.09 17.45 12.32
C ALA A 400 4.47 16.45 13.43
N PHE A 401 5.06 15.30 13.06
CA PHE A 401 5.57 14.30 14.01
C PHE A 401 6.91 14.70 14.66
N LEU A 402 7.67 15.57 13.99
CA LEU A 402 8.95 16.08 14.49
C LEU A 402 8.79 17.32 15.37
N ARG A 403 7.60 17.93 15.39
CA ARG A 403 7.33 19.19 16.10
C ARG A 403 7.48 19.02 17.62
N ARG A 404 8.37 19.81 18.22
CA ARG A 404 8.55 19.90 19.67
C ARG A 404 7.78 21.11 20.23
N GLY A 405 6.94 20.86 21.22
CA GLY A 405 6.13 21.92 21.84
C GLY A 405 5.13 22.54 20.86
N THR A 406 4.93 23.85 20.97
CA THR A 406 3.99 24.65 20.17
C THR A 406 4.62 25.40 19.00
N GLY A 407 5.92 25.20 18.76
CA GLY A 407 6.64 25.83 17.65
C GLY A 407 6.17 25.37 16.27
N PRO A 408 6.65 26.02 15.19
CA PRO A 408 6.35 25.57 13.83
C PRO A 408 6.88 24.17 13.61
N ALA A 409 6.20 23.38 12.78
CA ALA A 409 6.68 22.09 12.37
C ALA A 409 7.93 22.27 11.47
N PRO A 410 8.99 21.47 11.65
CA PRO A 410 10.11 21.45 10.71
C PRO A 410 9.67 20.92 9.35
N ALA A 411 10.54 21.00 8.35
CA ALA A 411 10.30 20.41 7.03
C ALA A 411 10.16 18.88 7.15
N ASP A 412 9.36 18.30 6.25
CA ASP A 412 9.27 16.85 6.10
C ASP A 412 10.64 16.28 5.71
N GLN A 413 10.92 15.08 6.19
CA GLN A 413 12.15 14.35 5.88
C GLN A 413 11.80 13.06 5.16
N ILE A 414 12.65 12.62 4.23
CA ILE A 414 12.44 11.33 3.62
C ILE A 414 12.59 10.21 4.67
N ALA A 415 11.66 9.28 4.69
CA ALA A 415 11.74 8.15 5.62
C ALA A 415 12.83 7.16 5.19
N SER A 416 13.63 6.69 6.16
CA SER A 416 14.76 5.78 5.88
C SER A 416 14.31 4.47 5.25
N PHE A 417 13.17 3.94 5.66
CA PHE A 417 12.60 2.71 5.13
C PHE A 417 12.01 2.83 3.72
N SER A 418 11.72 4.05 3.24
CA SER A 418 11.13 4.23 1.92
C SER A 418 12.00 3.59 0.84
N ALA A 419 11.42 2.73 0.00
CA ALA A 419 12.13 2.12 -1.12
C ALA A 419 12.64 3.16 -2.11
N ARG A 420 13.72 2.85 -2.79
CA ARG A 420 14.45 3.72 -3.71
C ARG A 420 14.52 3.12 -5.09
N GLY A 421 14.55 3.98 -6.08
CA GLY A 421 14.84 3.60 -7.44
C GLY A 421 16.31 3.21 -7.67
N GLY A 422 16.65 3.05 -8.91
CA GLY A 422 17.97 2.64 -9.37
C GLY A 422 17.86 2.05 -10.77
N GLU A 423 17.26 0.89 -10.90
CA GLU A 423 16.92 0.26 -12.17
C GLU A 423 15.67 0.87 -12.81
N LEU A 424 14.87 1.58 -12.01
CA LEU A 424 13.70 2.34 -12.45
C LEU A 424 13.81 3.81 -12.08
N ALA A 425 13.21 4.67 -12.90
CA ALA A 425 13.00 6.08 -12.60
C ALA A 425 11.80 6.27 -11.65
N LYS A 426 11.87 5.64 -10.48
CA LYS A 426 10.88 5.62 -9.40
C LYS A 426 11.54 6.00 -8.05
N PRO A 427 10.74 6.35 -7.00
CA PRO A 427 9.29 6.54 -7.00
C PRO A 427 8.87 7.71 -7.90
N ASP A 428 7.57 7.85 -8.22
CA ASP A 428 7.10 9.02 -8.98
C ASP A 428 7.14 10.28 -8.13
N VAL A 429 6.68 10.15 -6.87
CA VAL A 429 6.60 11.21 -5.85
C VAL A 429 6.84 10.63 -4.46
N ILE A 430 7.01 11.51 -3.47
CA ILE A 430 6.96 11.15 -2.06
C ILE A 430 5.74 11.78 -1.40
N ALA A 431 5.22 11.16 -0.34
CA ALA A 431 4.08 11.66 0.43
C ALA A 431 4.21 11.26 1.91
N PRO A 432 3.40 11.84 2.81
CA PRO A 432 3.43 11.48 4.21
C PRO A 432 3.32 9.97 4.45
N GLY A 433 4.34 9.38 5.08
CA GLY A 433 4.41 7.96 5.43
C GLY A 433 4.14 7.66 6.89
N PHE A 434 3.68 8.65 7.66
CA PHE A 434 3.28 8.54 9.06
C PHE A 434 1.94 9.22 9.23
N ALA A 435 1.02 8.59 9.93
CA ALA A 435 -0.29 9.17 10.20
C ALA A 435 -0.89 8.63 11.50
N TYR A 436 -1.88 9.38 12.02
CA TYR A 436 -2.88 8.89 12.95
C TYR A 436 -4.16 8.66 12.17
N SER A 437 -4.71 7.44 12.19
CA SER A 437 -5.87 7.10 11.37
C SER A 437 -6.80 6.11 12.07
N SER A 438 -7.87 5.69 11.38
CA SER A 438 -8.84 4.70 11.84
C SER A 438 -8.18 3.33 12.05
N VAL A 439 -8.58 2.63 13.09
CA VAL A 439 -8.26 1.21 13.30
C VAL A 439 -9.53 0.47 13.68
N PRO A 440 -9.65 -0.85 13.40
CA PRO A 440 -10.71 -1.67 13.94
C PRO A 440 -10.71 -1.65 15.47
N ARG A 441 -11.85 -1.93 16.09
CA ARG A 441 -11.97 -1.89 17.55
C ARG A 441 -11.01 -2.82 18.26
N TYR A 442 -10.69 -3.97 17.68
CA TYR A 442 -9.75 -4.94 18.27
C TYR A 442 -8.30 -4.42 18.31
N ASP A 443 -7.96 -3.39 17.53
CA ASP A 443 -6.60 -2.82 17.45
C ASP A 443 -6.49 -1.42 18.07
N ALA A 444 -7.38 -1.07 19.00
CA ALA A 444 -7.27 0.20 19.73
C ALA A 444 -5.87 0.33 20.37
N GLY A 445 -5.22 1.49 20.17
CA GLY A 445 -3.81 1.72 20.48
C GLY A 445 -2.86 1.65 19.29
N GLY A 446 -3.37 1.22 18.11
CA GLY A 446 -2.62 1.19 16.85
C GLY A 446 -2.87 2.37 15.92
N GLU A 447 -3.38 3.50 16.42
CA GLU A 447 -3.80 4.66 15.61
C GLU A 447 -2.64 5.44 15.00
N VAL A 448 -1.40 5.23 15.39
CA VAL A 448 -0.20 5.82 14.75
C VAL A 448 0.62 4.71 14.13
N LYS A 449 0.82 4.80 12.83
CA LYS A 449 1.62 3.83 12.06
C LYS A 449 2.54 4.55 11.08
N GLN A 450 3.52 3.79 10.56
CA GLN A 450 4.49 4.26 9.57
C GLN A 450 4.65 3.26 8.43
N GLY A 451 4.90 3.74 7.22
CA GLY A 451 5.12 2.94 6.02
C GLY A 451 4.81 3.73 4.75
N THR A 452 5.37 3.32 3.63
CA THR A 452 4.94 3.79 2.30
C THR A 452 3.49 3.42 2.02
N SER A 453 2.97 2.43 2.76
CA SER A 453 1.56 2.05 2.80
C SER A 453 0.62 3.21 3.18
N PHE A 454 1.13 4.26 3.83
CA PHE A 454 0.33 5.44 4.22
C PHE A 454 0.53 6.61 3.28
N SER A 455 1.64 6.62 2.55
CA SER A 455 1.88 7.55 1.45
C SER A 455 0.95 7.28 0.26
N SER A 456 0.72 6.01 -0.06
CA SER A 456 -0.16 5.59 -1.15
C SER A 456 -1.60 6.09 -1.00
N PRO A 457 -2.32 5.85 0.14
CA PRO A 457 -3.68 6.35 0.32
C PRO A 457 -3.75 7.89 0.41
N HIS A 458 -2.68 8.54 0.87
CA HIS A 458 -2.58 10.00 0.79
C HIS A 458 -2.61 10.46 -0.66
N MET A 459 -1.86 9.80 -1.55
CA MET A 459 -1.88 10.07 -2.99
C MET A 459 -3.19 9.67 -3.66
N ALA A 460 -3.82 8.57 -3.24
CA ALA A 460 -5.14 8.18 -3.73
C ALA A 460 -6.20 9.23 -3.37
N GLY A 461 -6.16 9.74 -2.14
CA GLY A 461 -7.02 10.85 -1.72
C GLY A 461 -6.78 12.13 -2.54
N ILE A 462 -5.52 12.50 -2.78
CA ILE A 462 -5.18 13.66 -3.63
C ILE A 462 -5.71 13.45 -5.06
N ALA A 463 -5.54 12.27 -5.63
CA ALA A 463 -6.10 11.97 -6.95
C ALA A 463 -7.63 12.08 -6.96
N ALA A 464 -8.30 11.67 -5.88
CA ALA A 464 -9.75 11.83 -5.74
C ALA A 464 -10.17 13.31 -5.59
N LEU A 465 -9.42 14.14 -4.86
CA LEU A 465 -9.65 15.59 -4.81
C LEU A 465 -9.55 16.21 -6.20
N LEU A 466 -8.49 15.90 -6.95
CA LEU A 466 -8.28 16.42 -8.30
C LEU A 466 -9.36 15.94 -9.26
N LYS A 467 -9.76 14.65 -9.21
CA LYS A 467 -10.88 14.14 -10.02
C LYS A 467 -12.20 14.83 -9.66
N SER A 468 -12.46 15.09 -8.38
CA SER A 468 -13.65 15.83 -7.93
C SER A 468 -13.64 17.27 -8.47
N ALA A 469 -12.50 17.96 -8.44
CA ALA A 469 -12.37 19.29 -9.03
C ALA A 469 -12.57 19.28 -10.56
N LEU A 470 -11.98 18.30 -11.25
CA LEU A 470 -12.14 18.12 -12.69
C LEU A 470 -13.61 17.90 -13.08
N LEU A 471 -14.34 17.06 -12.32
CA LEU A 471 -15.81 16.84 -12.52
C LEU A 471 -16.57 18.15 -12.42
N GLN A 472 -16.31 18.95 -11.40
CA GLN A 472 -17.00 20.23 -11.18
C GLN A 472 -16.68 21.26 -12.25
N ALA A 473 -15.44 21.27 -12.74
CA ALA A 473 -15.01 22.17 -13.81
C ALA A 473 -15.40 21.71 -15.22
N GLY A 474 -15.96 20.49 -15.38
CA GLY A 474 -16.24 19.89 -16.68
C GLY A 474 -14.98 19.68 -17.52
N ILE A 475 -13.86 19.37 -16.86
CA ILE A 475 -12.56 19.09 -17.50
C ILE A 475 -12.31 17.58 -17.45
N THR A 476 -11.86 17.00 -18.56
CA THR A 476 -11.43 15.61 -18.63
C THR A 476 -9.92 15.51 -18.57
N ALA A 477 -9.39 14.60 -17.76
CA ALA A 477 -7.98 14.26 -17.70
C ALA A 477 -7.81 12.77 -17.40
N ASP A 478 -6.97 12.11 -18.18
CA ASP A 478 -6.60 10.71 -17.94
C ASP A 478 -5.64 10.58 -16.73
N ALA A 479 -5.43 9.36 -16.27
CA ALA A 479 -4.56 9.09 -15.11
C ALA A 479 -3.13 9.56 -15.34
N ARG A 480 -2.61 9.43 -16.56
CA ARG A 480 -1.28 9.90 -16.94
C ARG A 480 -1.16 11.43 -16.82
N THR A 481 -2.19 12.17 -17.22
CA THR A 481 -2.25 13.63 -17.10
C THR A 481 -2.29 14.07 -15.64
N ILE A 482 -3.07 13.38 -14.78
CA ILE A 482 -3.10 13.63 -13.33
C ILE A 482 -1.73 13.33 -12.71
N LYS A 483 -1.10 12.20 -13.05
CA LYS A 483 0.25 11.84 -12.61
C LYS A 483 1.27 12.89 -13.03
N GLN A 484 1.24 13.35 -14.28
CA GLN A 484 2.12 14.40 -14.77
C GLN A 484 1.92 15.71 -14.00
N ALA A 485 0.68 16.15 -13.79
CA ALA A 485 0.39 17.35 -13.01
C ALA A 485 1.03 17.28 -11.61
N LEU A 486 0.87 16.16 -10.91
CA LEU A 486 1.45 15.92 -9.60
C LEU A 486 2.99 15.96 -9.63
N MET A 487 3.60 15.35 -10.64
CA MET A 487 5.07 15.30 -10.77
C MET A 487 5.69 16.64 -11.15
N VAL A 488 5.08 17.39 -12.07
CA VAL A 488 5.69 18.66 -12.57
C VAL A 488 5.51 19.82 -11.58
N THR A 489 4.56 19.71 -10.68
CA THR A 489 4.29 20.72 -9.65
C THR A 489 4.77 20.30 -8.27
N ALA A 490 5.37 19.13 -8.15
CA ALA A 490 5.95 18.64 -6.90
C ALA A 490 7.13 19.52 -6.46
N ARG A 491 7.29 19.64 -5.16
CA ARG A 491 8.38 20.40 -4.52
C ARG A 491 9.47 19.43 -4.09
N PRO A 492 10.68 19.51 -4.69
CA PRO A 492 11.83 18.71 -4.25
C PRO A 492 12.18 18.98 -2.78
N GLN A 493 12.65 17.95 -2.07
CA GLN A 493 13.06 18.05 -0.68
C GLN A 493 14.58 18.20 -0.59
N GLY A 494 15.02 19.45 -0.60
CA GLY A 494 16.45 19.78 -0.53
C GLY A 494 17.23 19.40 -1.80
N SER A 495 18.34 18.69 -1.63
CA SER A 495 19.23 18.24 -2.71
C SER A 495 19.21 16.72 -2.90
N LEU A 496 18.08 16.07 -2.58
CA LEU A 496 17.96 14.63 -2.75
C LEU A 496 17.96 14.26 -4.25
N PRO A 497 18.57 13.13 -4.60
CA PRO A 497 18.54 12.67 -6.00
C PRO A 497 17.16 12.10 -6.35
N PHE A 498 16.83 12.12 -7.64
CA PHE A 498 15.55 11.63 -8.16
C PHE A 498 15.22 10.20 -7.71
N ILE A 499 16.22 9.32 -7.60
CA ILE A 499 16.03 7.94 -7.12
C ILE A 499 15.51 7.83 -5.68
N ASP A 500 15.67 8.89 -4.88
CA ASP A 500 15.23 8.92 -3.49
C ASP A 500 13.82 9.49 -3.34
N GLU A 501 13.49 10.55 -4.08
CA GLU A 501 12.26 11.31 -3.89
C GLU A 501 11.36 11.41 -5.13
N GLY A 502 11.78 10.86 -6.28
CA GLY A 502 11.07 11.07 -7.53
C GLY A 502 11.05 12.56 -7.91
N ALA A 503 9.86 13.08 -8.21
CA ALA A 503 9.67 14.50 -8.48
C ALA A 503 9.61 15.36 -7.20
N GLY A 504 9.52 14.74 -6.01
CA GLY A 504 9.39 15.42 -4.73
C GLY A 504 8.01 15.29 -4.10
N LEU A 505 7.68 16.20 -3.18
CA LEU A 505 6.42 16.24 -2.45
C LEU A 505 5.36 16.99 -3.26
N PRO A 506 4.22 16.38 -3.64
CA PRO A 506 3.16 17.03 -4.41
C PRO A 506 2.55 18.23 -3.69
N GLU A 507 2.16 19.23 -4.47
CA GLU A 507 1.43 20.42 -4.04
C GLU A 507 0.07 20.43 -4.75
N VAL A 508 -1.01 20.10 -4.03
CA VAL A 508 -2.33 19.83 -4.62
C VAL A 508 -2.88 21.04 -5.38
N GLU A 509 -2.78 22.23 -4.80
CA GLU A 509 -3.25 23.46 -5.44
C GLU A 509 -2.49 23.76 -6.73
N SER A 510 -1.18 23.51 -6.76
CA SER A 510 -0.36 23.70 -7.96
C SER A 510 -0.70 22.68 -9.04
N ALA A 511 -0.95 21.42 -8.65
CA ALA A 511 -1.39 20.38 -9.57
C ALA A 511 -2.78 20.70 -10.17
N TRP A 512 -3.68 21.22 -9.34
CA TRP A 512 -5.00 21.65 -9.81
C TRP A 512 -4.89 22.78 -10.85
N ARG A 513 -4.12 23.84 -10.57
CA ARG A 513 -3.93 24.94 -11.52
C ARG A 513 -3.35 24.47 -12.84
N TRP A 514 -2.44 23.50 -12.80
CA TRP A 514 -1.89 22.90 -14.01
C TRP A 514 -2.97 22.16 -14.82
N LEU A 515 -3.84 21.39 -14.15
CA LEU A 515 -4.96 20.68 -14.78
C LEU A 515 -6.03 21.65 -15.31
N GLU A 516 -6.35 22.70 -14.55
CA GLU A 516 -7.27 23.76 -14.92
C GLU A 516 -6.82 24.47 -16.21
N GLY A 517 -5.50 24.58 -16.41
CA GLY A 517 -4.89 25.05 -17.67
C GLY A 517 -5.10 24.13 -18.87
N ARG A 518 -5.80 22.99 -18.69
CA ARG A 518 -6.11 22.00 -19.74
C ARG A 518 -4.87 21.40 -20.42
N HIS A 519 -3.80 21.30 -19.68
CA HIS A 519 -2.60 20.65 -20.18
C HIS A 519 -2.83 19.14 -20.27
N THR A 520 -2.21 18.51 -21.27
CA THR A 520 -2.25 17.05 -21.48
C THR A 520 -0.84 16.50 -21.43
N ALA A 521 -0.63 15.46 -20.67
CA ALA A 521 0.67 14.80 -20.57
C ALA A 521 1.08 14.18 -21.92
N PRO A 522 2.33 14.36 -22.37
CA PRO A 522 2.84 13.65 -23.54
C PRO A 522 2.82 12.13 -23.31
N GLU A 523 2.47 11.36 -24.31
CA GLU A 523 2.55 9.89 -24.25
C GLU A 523 3.92 9.45 -24.79
N VAL A 524 4.88 9.37 -23.89
CA VAL A 524 6.26 9.01 -24.19
C VAL A 524 6.69 7.91 -23.22
N ALA A 525 7.30 6.84 -23.74
CA ALA A 525 7.96 5.81 -22.97
C ALA A 525 9.46 5.82 -23.24
N VAL A 526 10.25 5.48 -22.23
CA VAL A 526 11.71 5.41 -22.27
C VAL A 526 12.13 3.96 -22.08
N HIS A 527 13.18 3.54 -22.78
CA HIS A 527 13.87 2.28 -22.55
C HIS A 527 15.38 2.51 -22.58
N ALA A 528 16.06 2.13 -21.49
CA ALA A 528 17.52 2.21 -21.40
C ALA A 528 18.15 0.99 -22.09
N VAL A 529 18.77 1.20 -23.24
CA VAL A 529 19.34 0.11 -24.05
C VAL A 529 20.44 -0.62 -23.29
N GLY A 530 20.29 -1.94 -23.17
CA GLY A 530 21.22 -2.80 -22.41
C GLY A 530 20.91 -2.88 -20.90
N HIS A 531 19.80 -2.30 -20.47
CA HIS A 531 19.25 -2.39 -19.11
C HIS A 531 17.82 -2.94 -19.13
N GLY A 532 17.27 -3.24 -17.95
CA GLY A 532 15.99 -3.93 -17.88
C GLY A 532 14.79 -3.05 -18.26
N ASP A 533 14.85 -1.72 -17.98
CA ASP A 533 13.71 -0.83 -18.16
C ASP A 533 14.11 0.62 -18.52
N ASP A 534 13.54 1.63 -17.87
CA ASP A 534 13.62 3.06 -18.24
C ASP A 534 14.85 3.78 -17.66
N ALA A 535 15.63 3.12 -16.79
CA ALA A 535 16.84 3.70 -16.19
C ALA A 535 18.09 2.89 -16.48
N ALA A 536 19.21 3.58 -16.66
CA ALA A 536 20.53 2.98 -16.81
C ALA A 536 21.19 2.85 -15.43
N PHE A 537 21.43 1.61 -14.98
CA PHE A 537 22.03 1.32 -13.68
C PHE A 537 23.31 0.52 -13.81
N ARG A 538 24.46 1.14 -13.48
CA ARG A 538 25.79 0.54 -13.52
C ARG A 538 26.31 0.26 -12.11
N ARG A 539 26.24 -1.00 -11.71
CA ARG A 539 26.57 -1.44 -10.33
C ARG A 539 28.07 -1.46 -10.01
N ARG A 540 28.96 -1.41 -11.00
CA ARG A 540 30.42 -1.58 -10.85
C ARG A 540 31.24 -0.46 -11.48
N GLY A 541 30.67 0.72 -11.59
CA GLY A 541 31.32 1.83 -12.26
C GLY A 541 31.40 1.65 -13.78
N LEU A 542 32.47 2.13 -14.38
CA LEU A 542 32.77 1.98 -15.79
C LEU A 542 33.88 0.93 -15.94
N GLU A 543 33.53 -0.29 -16.34
CA GLU A 543 34.48 -1.43 -16.44
C GLU A 543 35.20 -1.44 -17.80
N SER A 544 34.61 -0.79 -18.81
CA SER A 544 35.19 -0.72 -20.16
C SER A 544 35.01 0.67 -20.75
N PRO A 545 35.79 1.05 -21.80
CA PRO A 545 35.57 2.29 -22.52
C PRO A 545 34.17 2.43 -23.13
N GLY A 546 33.53 1.32 -23.50
CA GLY A 546 32.16 1.29 -24.01
C GLY A 546 31.11 1.74 -22.98
N ASP A 547 31.41 1.55 -21.68
CA ASP A 547 30.50 1.94 -20.59
C ASP A 547 30.34 3.46 -20.43
N THR A 548 31.15 4.23 -21.12
CA THR A 548 31.03 5.69 -21.15
C THR A 548 29.91 6.19 -22.03
N VAL A 549 29.21 5.30 -22.73
CA VAL A 549 28.11 5.63 -23.64
C VAL A 549 26.85 4.92 -23.21
N GLN A 550 25.74 5.63 -23.16
CA GLN A 550 24.42 5.08 -22.85
C GLN A 550 23.39 5.56 -23.87
N ALA A 551 22.74 4.62 -24.53
CA ALA A 551 21.64 4.89 -25.44
C ALA A 551 20.29 4.69 -24.72
N PHE A 552 19.34 5.55 -25.03
CA PHE A 552 17.94 5.44 -24.62
C PHE A 552 17.04 5.44 -25.85
N GLU A 553 16.17 4.49 -25.95
CA GLU A 553 15.09 4.48 -26.94
C GLU A 553 13.89 5.26 -26.39
N ILE A 554 13.39 6.20 -27.16
CA ILE A 554 12.22 7.01 -26.84
C ILE A 554 11.09 6.58 -27.78
N SER A 555 10.01 6.07 -27.21
CA SER A 555 8.81 5.66 -27.95
C SER A 555 7.68 6.66 -27.71
N ARG A 556 6.89 6.97 -28.75
CA ARG A 556 5.76 7.91 -28.70
C ARG A 556 4.52 7.28 -29.30
N ALA A 557 3.37 7.42 -28.65
CA ALA A 557 2.10 6.93 -29.19
C ALA A 557 1.61 7.87 -30.31
N GLY A 558 1.07 7.30 -31.38
CA GLY A 558 0.38 8.01 -32.45
C GLY A 558 1.20 9.05 -33.23
N ALA A 559 2.52 9.02 -33.10
CA ALA A 559 3.38 10.10 -33.55
C ALA A 559 3.69 10.02 -35.06
N ALA A 560 3.00 10.83 -35.82
CA ALA A 560 3.33 11.07 -37.24
C ALA A 560 4.29 12.26 -37.46
N ALA A 561 4.20 13.33 -36.67
CA ALA A 561 5.00 14.53 -36.84
C ALA A 561 6.33 14.49 -36.06
N PRO A 562 7.43 14.98 -36.64
CA PRO A 562 8.69 15.18 -35.94
C PRO A 562 8.51 16.08 -34.73
N THR A 563 9.04 15.68 -33.56
CA THR A 563 9.05 16.50 -32.36
C THR A 563 10.48 16.71 -31.90
N THR A 564 10.84 17.93 -31.64
CA THR A 564 12.16 18.31 -31.11
C THR A 564 12.03 18.54 -29.60
N TYR A 565 12.88 17.88 -28.86
CA TYR A 565 12.99 18.03 -27.43
C TYR A 565 14.29 18.79 -27.08
N THR A 566 14.19 19.76 -26.20
CA THR A 566 15.36 20.37 -25.56
C THR A 566 15.79 19.48 -24.41
N LEU A 567 17.06 19.06 -24.36
CA LEU A 567 17.62 18.20 -23.37
C LEU A 567 18.38 18.98 -22.29
N ARG A 568 18.09 18.71 -21.02
CA ARG A 568 18.72 19.36 -19.86
C ARG A 568 19.23 18.31 -18.89
N SER A 569 20.54 18.31 -18.62
CA SER A 569 21.16 17.45 -17.61
C SER A 569 21.26 18.18 -16.28
N ASP A 570 20.98 17.49 -15.18
CA ASP A 570 21.17 17.97 -13.81
C ASP A 570 22.56 17.59 -13.23
N ALA A 571 23.32 16.76 -13.94
CA ALA A 571 24.63 16.26 -13.49
C ALA A 571 25.77 16.65 -14.47
N PRO A 572 26.87 17.28 -14.00
CA PRO A 572 27.94 17.74 -14.88
C PRO A 572 28.77 16.62 -15.52
N TRP A 573 28.66 15.38 -14.97
CA TRP A 573 29.33 14.21 -15.53
C TRP A 573 28.51 13.51 -16.63
N LEU A 574 27.22 13.86 -16.76
CA LEU A 574 26.28 13.28 -17.72
C LEU A 574 26.05 14.26 -18.87
N VAL A 575 26.57 13.94 -20.04
CA VAL A 575 26.60 14.82 -21.21
C VAL A 575 25.77 14.23 -22.34
N GLY A 576 24.91 15.04 -22.94
CA GLY A 576 24.12 14.68 -24.12
C GLY A 576 24.06 15.78 -25.14
N PRO A 577 23.40 15.56 -26.27
CA PRO A 577 23.08 16.62 -27.21
C PRO A 577 22.15 17.65 -26.54
N ARG A 578 22.21 18.91 -27.04
CA ARG A 578 21.31 19.97 -26.52
C ARG A 578 19.85 19.74 -26.92
N THR A 579 19.65 19.09 -28.06
CA THR A 579 18.32 18.77 -28.60
C THR A 579 18.31 17.39 -29.22
N ALA A 580 17.13 16.75 -29.20
CA ALA A 580 16.87 15.51 -29.92
C ALA A 580 15.57 15.64 -30.71
N THR A 581 15.60 15.35 -32.00
CA THR A 581 14.41 15.32 -32.85
C THR A 581 14.02 13.88 -33.10
N ILE A 582 12.82 13.48 -32.63
CA ILE A 582 12.25 12.17 -32.85
C ILE A 582 11.30 12.26 -34.04
N THR A 583 11.64 11.56 -35.14
CA THR A 583 10.80 11.42 -36.31
C THR A 583 10.06 10.09 -36.29
N GLY A 584 8.74 10.14 -36.34
CA GLY A 584 7.92 8.91 -36.20
C GLY A 584 7.73 8.43 -34.76
N ALA A 585 7.45 7.14 -34.60
CA ALA A 585 7.06 6.56 -33.32
C ALA A 585 8.24 6.26 -32.36
N ARG A 586 9.46 6.18 -32.87
CA ARG A 586 10.65 5.84 -32.08
C ARG A 586 11.85 6.66 -32.48
N GLY A 587 12.75 6.90 -31.53
CA GLY A 587 14.06 7.53 -31.79
C GLY A 587 14.99 7.20 -30.63
N THR A 588 16.30 7.49 -30.84
CA THR A 588 17.33 7.19 -29.86
C THR A 588 18.02 8.47 -29.40
N VAL A 589 18.23 8.57 -28.07
CA VAL A 589 19.07 9.60 -27.46
C VAL A 589 20.30 8.92 -26.88
N THR A 590 21.49 9.38 -27.27
CA THR A 590 22.76 8.85 -26.76
C THR A 590 23.39 9.86 -25.81
N LEU A 591 23.74 9.40 -24.62
CA LEU A 591 24.40 10.15 -23.56
C LEU A 591 25.84 9.63 -23.37
N HIS A 592 26.71 10.51 -22.86
CA HIS A 592 28.11 10.21 -22.58
C HIS A 592 28.44 10.52 -21.13
N TYR A 593 29.18 9.63 -20.49
CA TYR A 593 29.68 9.83 -19.11
C TYR A 593 31.12 10.37 -19.13
N ARG A 594 31.36 11.43 -18.36
CA ARG A 594 32.70 11.93 -18.13
C ARG A 594 33.41 11.03 -17.12
N ALA A 595 34.11 10.00 -17.60
CA ALA A 595 34.74 8.98 -16.77
C ALA A 595 35.67 9.53 -15.69
N ILE A 596 36.32 10.68 -15.91
CA ILE A 596 37.20 11.33 -14.94
C ILE A 596 36.44 11.75 -13.67
N ALA A 597 35.18 12.11 -13.78
CA ALA A 597 34.33 12.50 -12.66
C ALA A 597 33.76 11.31 -11.87
N LEU A 598 33.85 10.09 -12.42
CA LEU A 598 33.27 8.87 -11.86
C LEU A 598 34.35 7.92 -11.31
N LYS A 599 35.45 8.43 -10.78
CA LYS A 599 36.59 7.63 -10.29
C LYS A 599 36.54 7.37 -8.79
N ALA A 600 36.03 8.31 -8.01
CA ALA A 600 35.96 8.16 -6.58
C ALA A 600 34.85 7.18 -6.20
N PRO A 601 35.02 6.36 -5.15
CA PRO A 601 33.95 5.53 -4.63
C PRO A 601 32.72 6.37 -4.23
N GLY A 602 31.54 5.92 -4.61
CA GLY A 602 30.29 6.61 -4.34
C GLY A 602 29.15 6.24 -5.29
N VAL A 603 28.01 6.87 -5.11
CA VAL A 603 26.85 6.78 -5.98
C VAL A 603 26.73 8.08 -6.76
N TYR A 604 26.70 7.97 -8.05
CA TYR A 604 26.51 9.09 -8.97
C TYR A 604 25.16 8.90 -9.65
N THR A 605 24.25 9.83 -9.45
CA THR A 605 22.93 9.86 -10.09
C THR A 605 22.85 11.11 -10.98
N GLY A 606 22.15 10.98 -12.08
CA GLY A 606 21.92 12.11 -12.97
C GLY A 606 20.75 11.84 -13.91
N VAL A 607 19.98 12.87 -14.18
CA VAL A 607 18.82 12.83 -15.05
C VAL A 607 19.02 13.80 -16.23
N VAL A 608 18.78 13.30 -17.44
CA VAL A 608 18.59 14.17 -18.60
C VAL A 608 17.10 14.26 -18.89
N SER A 609 16.53 15.43 -18.73
CA SER A 609 15.11 15.69 -18.98
C SER A 609 14.89 16.24 -20.39
N GLY A 610 13.93 15.65 -21.11
CA GLY A 610 13.53 16.08 -22.45
C GLY A 610 12.28 16.97 -22.40
N TRP A 611 12.39 18.20 -22.89
CA TRP A 611 11.36 19.22 -22.84
C TRP A 611 10.84 19.55 -24.24
N THR A 612 9.54 19.64 -24.43
CA THR A 612 8.92 20.20 -25.62
C THR A 612 9.08 21.73 -25.67
N ALA A 613 8.62 22.36 -26.74
CA ALA A 613 8.59 23.84 -26.84
C ALA A 613 7.66 24.45 -25.76
N ASP A 614 6.57 23.76 -25.40
CA ASP A 614 5.71 24.12 -24.27
C ASP A 614 6.31 23.59 -22.97
N THR A 615 7.05 24.45 -22.28
CA THR A 615 7.69 24.09 -21.02
C THR A 615 6.72 24.00 -19.86
N ALA A 616 5.48 24.49 -19.98
CA ALA A 616 4.46 24.37 -18.96
C ALA A 616 4.02 22.90 -18.76
N LEU A 617 4.18 22.07 -19.79
CA LEU A 617 3.92 20.62 -19.70
C LEU A 617 4.90 19.88 -18.78
N GLY A 618 6.00 20.53 -18.39
CA GLY A 618 7.12 19.85 -17.73
C GLY A 618 7.94 18.98 -18.70
N PRO A 619 8.85 18.15 -18.18
CA PRO A 619 9.60 17.23 -19.02
C PRO A 619 8.69 16.13 -19.57
N ALA A 620 8.77 15.90 -20.88
CA ALA A 620 8.06 14.82 -21.56
C ALA A 620 8.61 13.44 -21.19
N PHE A 621 9.90 13.38 -20.87
CA PHE A 621 10.59 12.18 -20.42
C PHE A 621 11.82 12.52 -19.57
N ARG A 622 12.28 11.53 -18.79
CA ARG A 622 13.49 11.59 -17.98
C ARG A 622 14.36 10.38 -18.30
N LEU A 623 15.66 10.60 -18.52
CA LEU A 623 16.67 9.58 -18.76
C LEU A 623 17.51 9.48 -17.50
N LEU A 624 17.14 8.58 -16.59
CA LEU A 624 17.83 8.38 -15.33
C LEU A 624 19.08 7.53 -15.55
N ASN A 625 20.18 7.98 -14.95
CA ASN A 625 21.46 7.27 -14.97
C ASN A 625 22.01 7.17 -13.56
N THR A 626 22.33 5.95 -13.12
CA THR A 626 22.95 5.67 -11.83
C THR A 626 24.23 4.89 -12.05
N VAL A 627 25.35 5.39 -11.49
CA VAL A 627 26.65 4.73 -11.56
C VAL A 627 27.16 4.56 -10.12
N VAL A 628 27.35 3.31 -9.71
CA VAL A 628 27.91 2.95 -8.42
C VAL A 628 29.38 2.63 -8.59
N VAL A 629 30.26 3.40 -7.96
CA VAL A 629 31.69 3.12 -7.89
C VAL A 629 31.98 2.54 -6.50
N PRO A 630 32.28 1.22 -6.39
CA PRO A 630 32.48 0.59 -5.09
C PRO A 630 33.84 0.94 -4.49
N HIS A 631 33.89 0.94 -3.16
CA HIS A 631 35.16 0.96 -2.43
C HIS A 631 35.93 -0.35 -2.64
N ALA A 632 37.22 -0.23 -2.89
CA ALA A 632 38.12 -1.39 -2.90
C ALA A 632 38.53 -1.74 -1.47
N ILE A 633 38.06 -2.89 -0.97
CA ILE A 633 38.44 -3.39 0.35
C ILE A 633 39.73 -4.21 0.20
N ARG A 634 40.82 -3.80 0.87
CA ARG A 634 42.11 -4.53 0.84
C ARG A 634 42.42 -5.25 2.16
N SER A 635 42.19 -4.67 3.33
CA SER A 635 42.37 -5.33 4.63
C SER A 635 41.43 -4.82 5.70
N ALA A 636 41.49 -3.53 6.00
CA ALA A 636 40.49 -2.82 6.80
C ALA A 636 40.22 -1.50 6.09
N THR A 637 38.99 -1.17 5.87
CA THR A 637 38.62 0.09 5.20
C THR A 637 37.79 0.89 6.18
N LEU A 638 38.28 2.03 6.57
CA LEU A 638 37.55 3.01 7.34
C LEU A 638 36.71 3.82 6.35
N LEU A 639 35.38 3.66 6.43
CA LEU A 639 34.43 4.46 5.66
C LEU A 639 34.12 5.74 6.43
N SER A 640 35.14 6.49 6.79
CA SER A 640 35.15 7.87 7.26
C SER A 640 34.12 8.34 8.30
N ASP A 641 34.54 9.34 9.04
CA ASP A 641 33.76 10.25 9.87
C ASP A 641 32.66 10.97 9.06
N ALA A 642 31.51 10.33 8.96
CA ALA A 642 30.35 10.91 8.30
C ALA A 642 29.44 11.52 9.35
N ARG A 643 29.30 12.81 9.34
CA ARG A 643 28.23 13.46 10.05
C ARG A 643 26.92 13.20 9.29
N LEU A 644 25.99 12.51 9.96
CA LEU A 644 24.61 12.37 9.49
C LEU A 644 23.76 13.39 10.22
N GLU A 645 23.02 14.18 9.46
CA GLU A 645 21.91 14.96 10.03
C GLU A 645 20.78 14.01 10.43
N PRO A 646 19.93 14.36 11.40
CA PRO A 646 18.77 13.56 11.75
C PRO A 646 17.93 13.21 10.51
N GLY A 647 17.62 11.92 10.32
CA GLY A 647 16.97 11.42 9.12
C GLY A 647 17.87 11.28 7.88
N GLY A 648 19.11 11.69 7.96
CA GLY A 648 20.08 11.57 6.87
C GLY A 648 20.46 10.11 6.60
N THR A 649 20.75 9.81 5.33
CA THR A 649 21.18 8.50 4.86
C THR A 649 22.53 8.61 4.17
N ARG A 650 23.46 7.71 4.46
CA ARG A 650 24.70 7.56 3.71
C ARG A 650 24.80 6.14 3.17
N ARG A 651 25.10 6.03 1.90
CA ARG A 651 25.31 4.76 1.22
C ARG A 651 26.79 4.57 0.92
N ALA A 652 27.29 3.38 1.21
CA ALA A 652 28.64 2.97 0.83
C ALA A 652 28.55 1.60 0.14
N PHE A 653 29.18 1.50 -1.01
CA PHE A 653 29.25 0.28 -1.78
C PHE A 653 30.66 -0.28 -1.74
N PHE A 654 30.80 -1.59 -1.61
CA PHE A 654 32.08 -2.25 -1.63
C PHE A 654 31.99 -3.61 -2.31
N ALA A 655 33.08 -4.01 -2.94
CA ALA A 655 33.19 -5.33 -3.54
C ALA A 655 33.74 -6.30 -2.48
N ALA A 656 32.93 -7.30 -2.11
CA ALA A 656 33.35 -8.39 -1.22
C ALA A 656 33.76 -9.62 -2.02
N ASP A 657 34.80 -10.32 -1.59
CA ASP A 657 35.17 -11.60 -2.17
C ASP A 657 34.19 -12.69 -1.68
N THR A 658 33.59 -13.43 -2.60
CA THR A 658 32.72 -14.55 -2.26
C THR A 658 33.46 -15.60 -1.40
N GLY A 659 32.82 -15.99 -0.29
CA GLY A 659 33.35 -17.01 0.63
C GLY A 659 34.32 -16.47 1.69
N ARG A 660 34.58 -15.17 1.76
CA ARG A 660 35.33 -14.56 2.85
C ARG A 660 34.42 -13.82 3.81
N PRO A 661 34.48 -14.13 5.12
CA PRO A 661 33.73 -13.38 6.10
C PRO A 661 34.27 -11.95 6.21
N PHE A 662 33.40 -10.99 6.39
CA PHE A 662 33.73 -9.61 6.67
C PHE A 662 32.86 -9.10 7.83
N VAL A 663 33.32 -8.05 8.50
CA VAL A 663 32.63 -7.43 9.63
C VAL A 663 32.40 -5.95 9.31
N VAL A 664 31.17 -5.52 9.40
CA VAL A 664 30.81 -4.10 9.37
C VAL A 664 30.67 -3.63 10.81
N ARG A 665 31.44 -2.61 11.19
CA ARG A 665 31.33 -1.99 12.51
C ARG A 665 30.81 -0.57 12.36
N VAL A 666 29.70 -0.29 13.01
CA VAL A 666 29.12 1.05 13.12
C VAL A 666 29.33 1.55 14.54
N SER A 667 29.85 2.75 14.70
CA SER A 667 29.99 3.41 15.99
C SER A 667 29.50 4.84 15.92
N THR A 668 28.85 5.31 16.98
CA THR A 668 28.41 6.67 17.15
C THR A 668 29.20 7.34 18.25
N GLU A 669 29.45 8.66 18.15
CA GLU A 669 30.18 9.42 19.17
C GLU A 669 29.36 9.59 20.46
N SER A 670 28.06 9.47 20.40
CA SER A 670 27.17 9.63 21.56
C SER A 670 26.24 8.42 21.72
N PRO A 671 26.15 7.84 22.93
CA PRO A 671 25.22 6.77 23.22
C PRO A 671 23.74 7.20 23.14
N LEU A 672 23.45 8.51 23.05
CA LEU A 672 22.12 9.08 22.90
C LEU A 672 21.72 9.26 21.44
N GLN A 673 22.62 9.01 20.50
CA GLN A 673 22.34 9.09 19.05
C GLN A 673 22.28 7.67 18.50
N GLY A 674 21.07 7.24 18.11
CA GLY A 674 20.89 5.97 17.40
C GLY A 674 21.34 6.10 15.95
N ALA A 675 22.19 5.18 15.48
CA ALA A 675 22.43 4.95 14.07
C ALA A 675 22.25 3.46 13.81
N PHE A 676 21.64 3.11 12.70
CA PHE A 676 21.56 1.71 12.25
C PHE A 676 22.20 1.57 10.88
N ALA A 677 22.69 0.38 10.59
CA ALA A 677 23.20 0.02 9.28
C ALA A 677 22.39 -1.15 8.72
N ALA A 678 21.98 -1.04 7.48
CA ALA A 678 21.39 -2.12 6.73
C ALA A 678 22.38 -2.57 5.65
N LEU A 679 22.52 -3.88 5.47
CA LEU A 679 23.31 -4.50 4.43
C LEU A 679 22.38 -5.00 3.34
N TYR A 680 22.69 -4.65 2.09
CA TYR A 680 21.95 -5.07 0.91
C TYR A 680 22.86 -5.90 0.02
N GLU A 681 22.33 -7.00 -0.50
CA GLU A 681 22.97 -7.76 -1.57
C GLU A 681 22.81 -7.05 -2.92
N PRO A 682 23.69 -7.30 -3.91
CA PRO A 682 23.48 -6.79 -5.25
C PRO A 682 22.27 -7.47 -5.88
N GLY A 683 21.22 -6.75 -6.05
CA GLY A 683 19.95 -7.26 -6.58
C GLY A 683 18.73 -6.93 -5.72
N GLY A 684 18.91 -6.28 -4.59
CA GLY A 684 17.83 -5.80 -3.72
C GLY A 684 17.86 -6.39 -2.36
#